data_6efd615afa6a7fdf8f2f4b7a45186f92
#
_entry.id   6efd615afa6a7fdf8f2f4b7a45186f92
#
_cell.length_a   1.000
_cell.length_b   1.000
_cell.length_c   1.000
_cell.angle_alpha   90.00
_cell.angle_beta   90.00
_cell.angle_gamma   90.00
#
_symmetry.space_group_name_H-M   'P 1'
#
loop_
_entity.id
_entity.type
_entity.pdbx_description
1 polymer ?
#
loop_
_entity_poly.entity_id
_entity_poly.type
_entity_poly.pdbx_seq_one_letter_code
_entity_poly.pdbx_strand_id
1 'polypeptide(L)'
;MALQVAHRARRGFTDGVAFVELAEVADAALVALTVAQAVSTPVHQQDVVATIIDYLRGRELLLVLDNCEHLIDETAILVRNLLSACAGLRILATSREPLRVAGEHVFEVEPLSVRSSATAPANNETARSEAVTLFVQRAVAAAPGFQVSSENAEKVEELCRRLDGLPLAIELAAGRMRGLSPSELLDRFDDRDRLLSSGDRSAAPRHQSLWATLDWSYDLCSVPERTLWERLSIFTGNVHLEAAENICSGGDLPRESVVEHISTLVDKSILALHDTDGRATYRMLETVRDYGRRRLRGRPAEKEIVDRYRSYYVGLAKEFDEKWFGPGQERMVERMRGEQANARAVLDSLLSDTDGGRTALGMAAALFWYWLGCGQQREGRHWLDRALASDATPSPERAAALWCNGYLAVAEGKAAVALDLLRKSQDLACELGDAVNLTHATHIRGIAEHNLGNRQLGLALIEEGSSMEAERGPSALHILALEHVGWAYCRRLEPERAIEVLNPCLEACIERDERWSLSWIRTFLGLAHWLRGDCHEAAEHLSEALVVKRLFHDALGIAVVIETLSWVAAACGDAERSALLMGAVRRVWEPLGNYQGGFELHGWSEEAESRARKDLGAESFDAAFAAGGRLDTSQAIAYALGETPPTESESPADDAVTSTLTPRESQVARLLAEGMTNKQIAQALVVVPRTVESHVEHIFIKLGVTSRTQAAILLAEQDRSRGAV
;
A
#
# COMPACT_ATOMS: atom_id res chain seq x y z
N MET A 1 10.46 -1.13 16.52
CA MET A 1 10.58 -0.10 17.59
C MET A 1 9.91 1.20 17.16
N ALA A 2 10.26 1.81 16.03
CA ALA A 2 9.68 3.08 15.53
C ALA A 2 8.15 3.04 15.46
N LEU A 3 7.54 1.96 14.95
CA LEU A 3 6.07 1.77 14.92
C LEU A 3 5.44 1.82 16.33
N GLN A 4 6.08 1.23 17.33
CA GLN A 4 5.57 1.27 18.71
C GLN A 4 5.69 2.66 19.33
N VAL A 5 6.77 3.38 19.02
CA VAL A 5 6.93 4.79 19.43
C VAL A 5 5.85 5.64 18.75
N ALA A 6 5.65 5.47 17.45
CA ALA A 6 4.63 6.15 16.67
C ALA A 6 3.22 5.92 17.23
N HIS A 7 2.88 4.67 17.53
CA HIS A 7 1.58 4.31 18.12
C HIS A 7 1.37 4.97 19.48
N ARG A 8 2.38 4.95 20.37
CA ARG A 8 2.29 5.61 21.68
C ARG A 8 2.24 7.13 21.60
N ALA A 9 2.97 7.72 20.64
CA ALA A 9 3.03 9.17 20.44
C ALA A 9 1.77 9.74 19.75
N ARG A 10 0.93 8.89 19.12
CA ARG A 10 -0.23 9.32 18.32
C ARG A 10 -1.14 10.33 19.02
N ARG A 11 -1.36 10.19 20.34
CA ARG A 11 -2.20 11.13 21.11
C ARG A 11 -1.57 12.52 21.33
N GLY A 12 -0.28 12.64 21.08
CA GLY A 12 0.47 13.91 21.23
C GLY A 12 0.50 14.75 19.95
N PHE A 13 -0.08 14.28 18.85
CA PHE A 13 -0.10 14.96 17.57
C PHE A 13 -1.54 15.09 17.07
N THR A 14 -2.03 16.31 16.96
CA THR A 14 -3.44 16.60 16.62
C THR A 14 -3.81 16.12 15.22
N ASP A 15 -2.86 16.17 14.28
CA ASP A 15 -3.03 15.69 12.90
C ASP A 15 -2.51 14.25 12.68
N GLY A 16 -2.16 13.58 13.77
CA GLY A 16 -1.85 12.15 13.77
C GLY A 16 -0.41 11.79 13.43
N VAL A 17 -0.22 10.57 12.94
CA VAL A 17 1.09 9.98 12.61
C VAL A 17 1.04 9.38 11.21
N ALA A 18 2.01 9.72 10.37
CA ALA A 18 2.21 9.09 9.05
C ALA A 18 3.46 8.20 9.11
N PHE A 19 3.34 6.99 8.58
CA PHE A 19 4.44 6.02 8.50
C PHE A 19 4.82 5.78 7.04
N VAL A 20 6.12 5.90 6.74
CA VAL A 20 6.71 5.76 5.41
C VAL A 20 7.78 4.69 5.46
N GLU A 21 7.57 3.59 4.78
CA GLU A 21 8.55 2.54 4.62
C GLU A 21 9.38 2.79 3.35
N LEU A 22 10.65 3.18 3.51
CA LEU A 22 11.54 3.47 2.40
C LEU A 22 12.29 2.22 1.90
N ALA A 23 12.27 1.11 2.64
CA ALA A 23 12.97 -0.13 2.27
C ALA A 23 12.62 -0.66 0.87
N GLU A 24 11.41 -0.36 0.38
CA GLU A 24 10.89 -0.81 -0.92
C GLU A 24 11.09 0.23 -2.04
N VAL A 25 11.67 1.38 -1.72
CA VAL A 25 11.92 2.49 -2.68
C VAL A 25 13.37 2.42 -3.13
N ALA A 26 13.61 1.97 -4.37
CA ALA A 26 14.96 1.92 -4.94
C ALA A 26 15.36 3.22 -5.65
N ASP A 27 14.39 3.98 -6.16
CA ASP A 27 14.62 5.22 -6.90
C ASP A 27 14.47 6.44 -5.98
N ALA A 28 15.56 7.18 -5.83
CA ALA A 28 15.66 8.40 -5.04
C ALA A 28 14.58 9.45 -5.41
N ALA A 29 14.22 9.57 -6.68
CA ALA A 29 13.19 10.50 -7.14
C ALA A 29 11.79 10.18 -6.61
N LEU A 30 11.56 8.96 -6.14
CA LEU A 30 10.28 8.52 -5.58
C LEU A 30 10.14 8.79 -4.07
N VAL A 31 11.22 9.18 -3.36
CA VAL A 31 11.19 9.43 -1.91
C VAL A 31 10.11 10.46 -1.53
N ALA A 32 10.13 11.63 -2.17
CA ALA A 32 9.14 12.66 -1.91
C ALA A 32 7.72 12.20 -2.28
N LEU A 33 7.57 11.45 -3.36
CA LEU A 33 6.28 10.92 -3.80
C LEU A 33 5.72 9.89 -2.79
N THR A 34 6.57 9.01 -2.28
CA THR A 34 6.19 8.02 -1.25
C THR A 34 5.78 8.71 0.05
N VAL A 35 6.49 9.77 0.46
CA VAL A 35 6.09 10.59 1.61
C VAL A 35 4.74 11.26 1.36
N ALA A 36 4.53 11.85 0.18
CA ALA A 36 3.26 12.48 -0.18
C ALA A 36 2.08 11.48 -0.11
N GLN A 37 2.27 10.26 -0.60
CA GLN A 37 1.28 9.19 -0.51
C GLN A 37 0.95 8.83 0.95
N ALA A 38 1.98 8.67 1.80
CA ALA A 38 1.80 8.29 3.20
C ALA A 38 1.07 9.36 4.03
N VAL A 39 1.31 10.65 3.72
CA VAL A 39 0.56 11.75 4.35
C VAL A 39 -0.77 12.02 3.65
N SER A 40 -1.16 11.18 2.69
CA SER A 40 -2.39 11.33 1.89
C SER A 40 -2.48 12.67 1.17
N THR A 41 -1.33 13.17 0.69
CA THR A 41 -1.25 14.40 -0.09
C THR A 41 -1.09 14.06 -1.56
N PRO A 42 -2.12 14.16 -2.38
CA PRO A 42 -2.00 14.06 -3.83
C PRO A 42 -1.23 15.26 -4.36
N VAL A 43 -0.25 14.95 -5.19
CA VAL A 43 0.72 15.95 -5.65
C VAL A 43 0.33 16.38 -7.07
N HIS A 44 -0.20 17.58 -7.24
CA HIS A 44 -0.60 18.12 -8.55
C HIS A 44 0.29 19.25 -9.07
N GLN A 45 1.18 19.82 -8.25
CA GLN A 45 2.14 20.82 -8.69
C GLN A 45 3.40 20.18 -9.27
N GLN A 46 4.18 20.93 -10.06
CA GLN A 46 5.46 20.43 -10.60
C GLN A 46 6.44 20.04 -9.49
N ASP A 47 6.34 20.68 -8.31
CA ASP A 47 7.18 20.43 -7.15
C ASP A 47 6.43 19.64 -6.08
N VAL A 48 6.76 18.36 -5.96
CA VAL A 48 6.22 17.43 -4.95
C VAL A 48 6.52 17.93 -3.54
N VAL A 49 7.74 18.45 -3.32
CA VAL A 49 8.19 18.90 -2.01
C VAL A 49 7.40 20.14 -1.57
N ALA A 50 7.17 21.08 -2.48
CA ALA A 50 6.34 22.26 -2.21
C ALA A 50 4.91 21.86 -1.82
N THR A 51 4.33 20.87 -2.48
CA THR A 51 2.99 20.37 -2.17
C THR A 51 2.93 19.73 -0.79
N ILE A 52 3.92 18.91 -0.41
CA ILE A 52 4.00 18.32 0.93
C ILE A 52 4.12 19.44 1.99
N ILE A 53 4.95 20.46 1.72
CA ILE A 53 5.14 21.61 2.62
C ILE A 53 3.82 22.35 2.81
N ASP A 54 3.11 22.68 1.74
CA ASP A 54 1.85 23.40 1.82
C ASP A 54 0.79 22.60 2.59
N TYR A 55 0.74 21.29 2.39
CA TYR A 55 -0.16 20.40 3.15
C TYR A 55 0.20 20.33 4.64
N LEU A 56 1.48 20.23 4.97
CA LEU A 56 1.96 20.09 6.35
C LEU A 56 2.06 21.43 7.10
N ARG A 57 1.98 22.56 6.39
CA ARG A 57 2.05 23.90 7.00
C ARG A 57 0.88 24.09 7.95
N GLY A 58 1.19 24.34 9.23
CA GLY A 58 0.21 24.55 10.29
C GLY A 58 -0.38 23.24 10.88
N ARG A 59 0.09 22.08 10.49
CA ARG A 59 -0.29 20.78 11.07
C ARG A 59 0.70 20.34 12.13
N GLU A 60 0.19 19.67 13.16
CA GLU A 60 0.98 19.00 14.20
C GLU A 60 1.00 17.49 13.94
N LEU A 61 1.98 17.04 13.15
CA LEU A 61 2.07 15.66 12.66
C LEU A 61 3.43 15.03 12.99
N LEU A 62 3.44 13.75 13.33
CA LEU A 62 4.64 12.94 13.42
C LEU A 62 4.81 12.15 12.10
N LEU A 63 5.87 12.45 11.35
CA LEU A 63 6.27 11.69 10.18
C LEU A 63 7.35 10.67 10.58
N VAL A 64 7.09 9.38 10.36
CA VAL A 64 8.05 8.31 10.61
C VAL A 64 8.60 7.82 9.28
N LEU A 65 9.91 7.96 9.10
CA LEU A 65 10.65 7.50 7.91
C LEU A 65 11.46 6.27 8.31
N ASP A 66 11.09 5.11 7.80
CA ASP A 66 11.75 3.85 8.16
C ASP A 66 12.72 3.39 7.08
N ASN A 67 13.93 2.97 7.49
CA ASN A 67 14.97 2.43 6.62
C ASN A 67 15.55 3.44 5.62
N CYS A 68 16.09 4.57 6.12
CA CYS A 68 16.57 5.67 5.27
C CYS A 68 17.98 5.42 4.68
N GLU A 69 18.73 4.41 5.13
CA GLU A 69 20.16 4.26 4.87
C GLU A 69 20.56 4.17 3.40
N HIS A 70 19.73 3.62 2.53
CA HIS A 70 20.02 3.46 1.12
C HIS A 70 19.61 4.70 0.27
N LEU A 71 18.89 5.66 0.87
CA LEU A 71 18.39 6.89 0.25
C LEU A 71 18.73 8.12 1.12
N ILE A 72 19.91 8.10 1.77
CA ILE A 72 20.22 9.02 2.88
C ILE A 72 20.30 10.47 2.42
N ASP A 73 20.89 10.73 1.26
CA ASP A 73 21.10 12.09 0.74
C ASP A 73 19.77 12.74 0.36
N GLU A 74 18.90 12.03 -0.36
CA GLU A 74 17.59 12.53 -0.78
C GLU A 74 16.66 12.69 0.41
N THR A 75 16.67 11.73 1.33
CA THR A 75 15.90 11.82 2.58
C THR A 75 16.35 13.02 3.40
N ALA A 76 17.66 13.27 3.51
CA ALA A 76 18.20 14.43 4.23
C ALA A 76 17.80 15.76 3.57
N ILE A 77 17.79 15.83 2.23
CA ILE A 77 17.33 17.01 1.49
C ILE A 77 15.85 17.25 1.77
N LEU A 78 15.02 16.21 1.66
CA LEU A 78 13.58 16.30 1.91
C LEU A 78 13.29 16.73 3.35
N VAL A 79 13.88 16.06 4.34
CA VAL A 79 13.72 16.36 5.78
C VAL A 79 14.10 17.81 6.10
N ARG A 80 15.20 18.31 5.54
CA ARG A 80 15.64 19.70 5.72
C ARG A 80 14.60 20.68 5.19
N ASN A 81 14.04 20.45 4.00
CA ASN A 81 13.05 21.30 3.38
C ASN A 81 11.75 21.31 4.20
N LEU A 82 11.28 20.14 4.64
CA LEU A 82 10.07 20.00 5.43
C LEU A 82 10.19 20.69 6.81
N LEU A 83 11.28 20.43 7.55
CA LEU A 83 11.49 21.02 8.87
C LEU A 83 11.69 22.54 8.84
N SER A 84 12.27 23.09 7.76
CA SER A 84 12.45 24.52 7.61
C SER A 84 11.14 25.28 7.37
N ALA A 85 10.13 24.60 6.80
CA ALA A 85 8.86 25.21 6.40
C ALA A 85 7.68 24.90 7.33
N CYS A 86 7.75 23.79 8.09
CA CYS A 86 6.63 23.22 8.86
C CYS A 86 6.98 23.16 10.36
N ALA A 87 6.64 24.20 11.13
CA ALA A 87 7.01 24.32 12.55
C ALA A 87 6.36 23.25 13.45
N GLY A 88 5.16 22.76 13.11
CA GLY A 88 4.43 21.73 13.84
C GLY A 88 4.86 20.28 13.49
N LEU A 89 5.68 20.11 12.45
CA LEU A 89 6.13 18.80 12.03
C LEU A 89 7.22 18.24 12.96
N ARG A 90 7.12 16.96 13.31
CA ARG A 90 8.21 16.19 13.93
C ARG A 90 8.51 15.01 13.05
N ILE A 91 9.80 14.67 12.94
CA ILE A 91 10.25 13.54 12.11
C ILE A 91 11.00 12.54 12.98
N LEU A 92 10.64 11.28 12.87
CA LEU A 92 11.35 10.14 13.45
C LEU A 92 11.90 9.30 12.30
N ALA A 93 13.21 9.30 12.12
CA ALA A 93 13.87 8.49 11.09
C ALA A 93 14.57 7.28 11.70
N THR A 94 14.47 6.12 11.05
CA THR A 94 15.35 4.99 11.33
C THR A 94 16.39 4.85 10.22
N SER A 95 17.64 4.68 10.59
CA SER A 95 18.75 4.54 9.65
C SER A 95 19.95 3.93 10.35
N ARG A 96 20.87 3.34 9.59
CA ARG A 96 22.16 2.86 10.08
C ARG A 96 23.20 3.99 10.23
N GLU A 97 22.96 5.12 9.62
CA GLU A 97 23.78 6.33 9.71
C GLU A 97 22.90 7.57 9.93
N PRO A 98 23.45 8.63 10.56
CA PRO A 98 22.73 9.89 10.76
C PRO A 98 22.43 10.58 9.41
N LEU A 99 21.28 11.24 9.32
CA LEU A 99 20.91 12.07 8.15
C LEU A 99 21.74 13.35 8.03
N ARG A 100 22.39 13.78 9.11
CA ARG A 100 23.23 15.00 9.20
C ARG A 100 22.48 16.27 8.84
N VAL A 101 21.25 16.38 9.30
CA VAL A 101 20.41 17.56 9.12
C VAL A 101 20.46 18.47 10.35
N ALA A 102 20.28 19.78 10.16
CA ALA A 102 20.28 20.72 11.27
C ALA A 102 19.16 20.44 12.26
N GLY A 103 19.48 20.34 13.55
CA GLY A 103 18.52 20.00 14.61
C GLY A 103 18.26 18.50 14.79
N GLU A 104 19.01 17.64 14.11
CA GLU A 104 18.93 16.19 14.31
C GLU A 104 19.43 15.81 15.72
N HIS A 105 18.65 14.94 16.36
CA HIS A 105 19.03 14.29 17.62
C HIS A 105 19.16 12.81 17.35
N VAL A 106 20.39 12.31 17.36
CA VAL A 106 20.67 10.90 17.12
C VAL A 106 20.44 10.13 18.42
N PHE A 107 19.55 9.15 18.35
CA PHE A 107 19.31 8.19 19.41
C PHE A 107 19.85 6.82 18.98
N GLU A 108 20.97 6.42 19.57
CA GLU A 108 21.56 5.11 19.29
C GLU A 108 20.73 4.02 19.97
N VAL A 109 20.20 3.05 19.19
CA VAL A 109 19.51 1.89 19.72
C VAL A 109 20.55 0.86 20.12
N GLU A 110 20.74 0.69 21.41
CA GLU A 110 21.65 -0.32 21.95
C GLU A 110 21.08 -1.74 21.74
N PRO A 111 21.95 -2.76 21.59
CA PRO A 111 21.55 -4.16 21.68
C PRO A 111 20.82 -4.47 22.99
N LEU A 112 20.05 -5.56 22.98
CA LEU A 112 19.38 -6.02 24.19
C LEU A 112 20.39 -6.35 25.30
N SER A 113 20.07 -5.96 26.54
CA SER A 113 20.93 -6.18 27.70
C SER A 113 21.18 -7.67 27.89
N VAL A 114 22.47 -8.03 28.05
CA VAL A 114 22.93 -9.36 28.45
C VAL A 114 23.60 -9.23 29.83
N ARG A 115 23.22 -10.03 30.82
CA ARG A 115 23.83 -9.95 32.15
C ARG A 115 25.32 -10.29 32.08
N SER A 116 26.11 -9.53 32.82
CA SER A 116 27.48 -9.93 33.18
C SER A 116 27.41 -11.03 34.27
N SER A 117 28.08 -12.13 34.04
CA SER A 117 28.01 -13.39 34.83
C SER A 117 28.39 -13.31 36.34
N ALA A 118 28.50 -12.11 36.92
CA ALA A 118 29.18 -11.96 38.22
C ALA A 118 28.29 -11.84 39.48
N THR A 119 26.96 -11.59 39.41
CA THR A 119 26.28 -11.16 40.65
C THR A 119 24.79 -11.44 40.88
N ALA A 120 24.12 -12.47 40.33
CA ALA A 120 22.75 -12.75 40.80
C ALA A 120 22.33 -14.23 40.69
N PRO A 121 21.49 -14.75 41.64
CA PRO A 121 21.03 -16.13 41.62
C PRO A 121 20.02 -16.39 40.48
N ALA A 122 20.17 -17.51 39.79
CA ALA A 122 19.53 -17.92 38.54
C ALA A 122 18.00 -18.20 38.60
N ASN A 123 17.34 -18.08 39.76
CA ASN A 123 16.00 -18.63 39.99
C ASN A 123 14.83 -17.58 39.98
N ASN A 124 15.06 -16.33 39.59
CA ASN A 124 14.00 -15.33 39.60
C ASN A 124 13.60 -14.93 38.15
N GLU A 125 12.38 -15.28 37.73
CA GLU A 125 11.84 -14.89 36.40
C GLU A 125 11.88 -13.37 36.17
N THR A 126 11.74 -12.58 37.22
CA THR A 126 11.81 -11.09 37.17
C THR A 126 13.23 -10.55 37.00
N ALA A 127 14.23 -11.39 36.93
CA ALA A 127 15.65 -11.01 36.90
C ALA A 127 16.38 -11.42 35.61
N ARG A 128 15.65 -11.91 34.57
CA ARG A 128 16.26 -12.26 33.28
C ARG A 128 16.59 -11.01 32.48
N SER A 129 17.71 -11.04 31.75
CA SER A 129 18.06 -9.98 30.82
C SER A 129 17.07 -9.93 29.62
N GLU A 130 16.99 -8.79 28.94
CA GLU A 130 16.13 -8.63 27.78
C GLU A 130 16.45 -9.64 26.67
N ALA A 131 17.73 -9.87 26.41
CA ALA A 131 18.22 -10.83 25.44
C ALA A 131 17.77 -12.27 25.76
N VAL A 132 17.92 -12.68 27.02
CA VAL A 132 17.46 -14.01 27.47
C VAL A 132 15.95 -14.14 27.44
N THR A 133 15.23 -13.05 27.75
CA THR A 133 13.76 -13.03 27.67
C THR A 133 13.29 -13.24 26.25
N LEU A 134 13.87 -12.51 25.29
CA LEU A 134 13.57 -12.69 23.86
C LEU A 134 13.89 -14.11 23.40
N PHE A 135 15.09 -14.62 23.74
CA PHE A 135 15.48 -15.97 23.36
C PHE A 135 14.46 -17.01 23.84
N VAL A 136 14.07 -16.93 25.14
CA VAL A 136 13.11 -17.87 25.72
C VAL A 136 11.76 -17.82 25.05
N GLN A 137 11.23 -16.61 24.79
CA GLN A 137 9.96 -16.44 24.11
C GLN A 137 9.97 -17.09 22.70
N ARG A 138 11.03 -16.86 21.93
CA ARG A 138 11.20 -17.43 20.59
C ARG A 138 11.50 -18.92 20.60
N ALA A 139 12.29 -19.39 21.57
CA ALA A 139 12.61 -20.80 21.74
C ALA A 139 11.36 -21.62 22.12
N VAL A 140 10.50 -21.11 23.01
CA VAL A 140 9.21 -21.74 23.34
C VAL A 140 8.27 -21.77 22.14
N ALA A 141 8.22 -20.71 21.33
CA ALA A 141 7.44 -20.70 20.10
C ALA A 141 7.93 -21.74 19.08
N ALA A 142 9.26 -21.91 18.96
CA ALA A 142 9.86 -22.91 18.06
C ALA A 142 9.76 -24.34 18.61
N ALA A 143 9.94 -24.52 19.93
CA ALA A 143 9.92 -25.80 20.63
C ALA A 143 9.07 -25.68 21.91
N PRO A 144 7.76 -25.98 21.86
CA PRO A 144 6.83 -25.77 23.00
C PRO A 144 7.20 -26.45 24.33
N GLY A 145 8.10 -27.44 24.28
CA GLY A 145 8.64 -28.11 25.48
C GLY A 145 9.90 -27.46 26.07
N PHE A 146 10.42 -26.39 25.44
CA PHE A 146 11.63 -25.75 25.94
C PHE A 146 11.38 -24.97 27.21
N GLN A 147 12.22 -25.23 28.22
CA GLN A 147 12.21 -24.50 29.48
C GLN A 147 13.65 -24.17 29.89
N VAL A 148 13.84 -22.99 30.47
CA VAL A 148 15.11 -22.64 31.10
C VAL A 148 15.18 -23.28 32.47
N SER A 149 16.13 -24.18 32.66
CA SER A 149 16.46 -24.89 33.92
C SER A 149 17.78 -24.41 34.48
N SER A 150 18.08 -24.81 35.72
CA SER A 150 19.42 -24.59 36.34
C SER A 150 20.58 -25.18 35.52
N GLU A 151 20.31 -26.20 34.69
CA GLU A 151 21.32 -26.88 33.88
C GLU A 151 21.65 -26.14 32.58
N ASN A 152 20.68 -25.39 32.01
CA ASN A 152 20.85 -24.72 30.70
C ASN A 152 20.86 -23.19 30.78
N ALA A 153 20.50 -22.58 31.92
CA ALA A 153 20.39 -21.12 32.08
C ALA A 153 21.69 -20.39 31.74
N GLU A 154 22.83 -20.88 32.26
CA GLU A 154 24.16 -20.30 31.99
C GLU A 154 24.52 -20.36 30.49
N LYS A 155 24.12 -21.45 29.82
CA LYS A 155 24.39 -21.65 28.41
C LYS A 155 23.53 -20.76 27.52
N VAL A 156 22.26 -20.52 27.89
CA VAL A 156 21.38 -19.57 27.22
C VAL A 156 21.92 -18.15 27.36
N GLU A 157 22.41 -17.78 28.54
CA GLU A 157 23.01 -16.48 28.80
C GLU A 157 24.31 -16.28 28.00
N GLU A 158 25.18 -17.31 27.96
CA GLU A 158 26.39 -17.35 27.16
C GLU A 158 26.08 -17.20 25.67
N LEU A 159 25.05 -17.92 25.17
CA LEU A 159 24.61 -17.83 23.81
C LEU A 159 24.15 -16.40 23.45
N CYS A 160 23.29 -15.78 24.28
CA CYS A 160 22.83 -14.39 24.07
C CYS A 160 24.00 -13.41 24.08
N ARG A 161 25.05 -13.65 24.90
CA ARG A 161 26.26 -12.81 24.95
C ARG A 161 27.09 -12.93 23.67
N ARG A 162 27.25 -14.13 23.13
CA ARG A 162 27.95 -14.36 21.86
C ARG A 162 27.21 -13.82 20.65
N LEU A 163 25.89 -13.68 20.77
CA LEU A 163 25.04 -13.05 19.80
C LEU A 163 24.99 -11.52 19.97
N ASP A 164 25.87 -10.95 20.83
CA ASP A 164 25.97 -9.50 21.13
C ASP A 164 24.64 -8.84 21.53
N GLY A 165 23.65 -9.60 22.03
CA GLY A 165 22.32 -9.10 22.32
C GLY A 165 21.53 -8.63 21.10
N LEU A 166 21.96 -8.98 19.91
CA LEU A 166 21.28 -8.57 18.66
C LEU A 166 19.97 -9.34 18.47
N PRO A 167 18.80 -8.65 18.41
CA PRO A 167 17.51 -9.31 18.35
C PRO A 167 17.38 -10.34 17.22
N LEU A 168 17.77 -9.98 16.00
CA LEU A 168 17.72 -10.89 14.85
C LEU A 168 18.59 -12.13 15.06
N ALA A 169 19.80 -11.97 15.58
CA ALA A 169 20.69 -13.09 15.84
C ALA A 169 20.12 -14.04 16.90
N ILE A 170 19.49 -13.48 17.95
CA ILE A 170 18.81 -14.23 18.99
C ILE A 170 17.62 -15.00 18.44
N GLU A 171 16.78 -14.39 17.59
CA GLU A 171 15.63 -15.04 16.96
C GLU A 171 16.05 -16.19 16.03
N LEU A 172 17.08 -15.98 15.23
CA LEU A 172 17.64 -17.01 14.36
C LEU A 172 18.19 -18.21 15.16
N ALA A 173 18.85 -17.95 16.27
CA ALA A 173 19.36 -19.00 17.17
C ALA A 173 18.22 -19.73 17.89
N ALA A 174 17.24 -18.99 18.41
CA ALA A 174 16.10 -19.57 19.12
C ALA A 174 15.22 -20.44 18.20
N GLY A 175 15.05 -20.08 16.93
CA GLY A 175 14.34 -20.90 15.94
C GLY A 175 14.94 -22.29 15.72
N ARG A 176 16.22 -22.50 16.11
CA ARG A 176 16.92 -23.80 16.00
C ARG A 176 16.67 -24.74 17.20
N MET A 177 16.00 -24.27 18.23
CA MET A 177 15.72 -25.09 19.45
C MET A 177 14.80 -26.28 19.15
N ARG A 178 14.20 -26.40 17.98
CA ARG A 178 13.47 -27.60 17.54
C ARG A 178 14.38 -28.84 17.40
N GLY A 179 15.65 -28.64 17.05
CA GLY A 179 16.57 -29.75 16.75
C GLY A 179 17.90 -29.72 17.47
N LEU A 180 18.20 -28.67 18.23
CA LEU A 180 19.47 -28.48 18.91
C LEU A 180 19.25 -27.98 20.33
N SER A 181 20.07 -28.43 21.29
CA SER A 181 20.12 -27.86 22.64
C SER A 181 20.96 -26.57 22.68
N PRO A 182 20.82 -25.71 23.72
CA PRO A 182 21.68 -24.53 23.88
C PRO A 182 23.18 -24.88 23.92
N SER A 183 23.54 -26.06 24.47
CA SER A 183 24.91 -26.55 24.50
C SER A 183 25.45 -26.85 23.10
N GLU A 184 24.69 -27.62 22.33
CA GLU A 184 25.08 -27.95 20.94
C GLU A 184 25.16 -26.72 20.05
N LEU A 185 24.34 -25.69 20.31
CA LEU A 185 24.45 -24.41 19.65
C LEU A 185 25.78 -23.72 19.98
N LEU A 186 26.15 -23.63 21.23
CA LEU A 186 27.43 -23.05 21.67
C LEU A 186 28.64 -23.77 21.10
N ASP A 187 28.66 -25.11 21.17
CA ASP A 187 29.76 -25.92 20.64
C ASP A 187 30.01 -25.64 19.16
N ARG A 188 28.93 -25.49 18.39
CA ARG A 188 29.02 -25.13 16.95
C ARG A 188 29.48 -23.70 16.68
N PHE A 189 29.17 -22.75 17.58
CA PHE A 189 29.73 -21.42 17.53
C PHE A 189 31.25 -21.44 17.79
N ASP A 190 31.69 -22.22 18.78
CA ASP A 190 33.09 -22.35 19.14
C ASP A 190 33.97 -22.95 18.03
N ASP A 191 33.47 -23.97 17.35
CA ASP A 191 34.17 -24.60 16.22
C ASP A 191 34.39 -23.62 15.08
N ARG A 192 33.47 -22.68 14.90
CA ARG A 192 33.51 -21.70 13.80
C ARG A 192 34.34 -20.47 14.11
N ASP A 193 34.34 -19.96 15.33
CA ASP A 193 35.23 -18.86 15.74
C ASP A 193 36.69 -19.24 15.55
N ARG A 194 37.02 -20.52 15.70
CA ARG A 194 38.35 -21.06 15.39
C ARG A 194 38.68 -21.06 13.90
N LEU A 195 37.66 -21.19 13.01
CA LEU A 195 37.84 -21.20 11.56
C LEU A 195 37.83 -19.79 10.95
N LEU A 196 37.09 -18.84 11.53
CA LEU A 196 36.91 -17.47 11.03
C LEU A 196 37.99 -16.47 11.51
N SER A 197 38.87 -16.87 12.43
CA SER A 197 39.97 -16.02 12.88
C SER A 197 40.98 -15.62 11.78
N SER A 198 40.77 -16.07 10.53
CA SER A 198 41.58 -15.74 9.34
C SER A 198 40.89 -14.80 8.33
N GLY A 199 39.67 -14.30 8.59
CA GLY A 199 38.88 -13.45 7.67
C GLY A 199 38.98 -11.94 7.95
N ASP A 200 38.44 -11.16 7.07
CA ASP A 200 38.53 -9.69 6.96
C ASP A 200 38.25 -8.95 8.30
N ARG A 201 39.28 -8.33 8.84
CA ARG A 201 39.27 -7.60 10.13
C ARG A 201 38.75 -6.18 10.05
N SER A 202 38.21 -5.73 8.89
CA SER A 202 37.84 -4.34 8.67
C SER A 202 36.40 -3.96 9.06
N ALA A 203 35.50 -4.94 9.30
CA ALA A 203 34.13 -4.68 9.70
C ALA A 203 34.00 -4.47 11.23
N ALA A 204 33.05 -3.63 11.66
CA ALA A 204 32.76 -3.43 13.08
C ALA A 204 32.37 -4.75 13.75
N PRO A 205 32.77 -5.01 15.03
CA PRO A 205 32.53 -6.29 15.71
C PRO A 205 31.08 -6.78 15.68
N ARG A 206 30.10 -5.88 15.81
CA ARG A 206 28.67 -6.17 15.76
C ARG A 206 28.20 -6.72 14.39
N HIS A 207 28.78 -6.21 13.28
CA HIS A 207 28.51 -6.75 11.95
C HIS A 207 29.09 -8.16 11.76
N GLN A 208 30.26 -8.43 12.34
CA GLN A 208 30.89 -9.75 12.26
C GLN A 208 30.03 -10.82 12.93
N SER A 209 29.46 -10.54 14.11
CA SER A 209 28.56 -11.45 14.84
C SER A 209 27.29 -11.76 14.06
N LEU A 210 26.65 -10.76 13.45
CA LEU A 210 25.44 -10.97 12.66
C LEU A 210 25.70 -11.79 11.38
N TRP A 211 26.77 -11.49 10.67
CA TRP A 211 27.16 -12.25 9.48
C TRP A 211 27.54 -13.68 9.82
N ALA A 212 28.25 -13.90 10.92
CA ALA A 212 28.56 -15.23 11.42
C ALA A 212 27.29 -16.05 11.74
N THR A 213 26.28 -15.38 12.31
CA THR A 213 24.97 -16.00 12.61
C THR A 213 24.21 -16.36 11.32
N LEU A 214 24.24 -15.48 10.31
CA LEU A 214 23.60 -15.76 9.01
C LEU A 214 24.31 -16.89 8.27
N ASP A 215 25.64 -16.89 8.25
CA ASP A 215 26.44 -17.98 7.70
C ASP A 215 26.09 -19.31 8.37
N TRP A 216 26.02 -19.31 9.70
CA TRP A 216 25.65 -20.49 10.43
C TRP A 216 24.22 -20.95 10.13
N SER A 217 23.25 -20.03 10.08
CA SER A 217 21.87 -20.32 9.70
C SER A 217 21.78 -20.90 8.29
N TYR A 218 22.59 -20.39 7.38
CA TYR A 218 22.68 -20.89 6.01
C TYR A 218 23.26 -22.31 5.95
N ASP A 219 24.32 -22.61 6.71
CA ASP A 219 24.94 -23.92 6.75
C ASP A 219 24.02 -24.99 7.37
N LEU A 220 23.08 -24.60 8.22
CA LEU A 220 22.05 -25.48 8.76
C LEU A 220 20.84 -25.70 7.82
N CYS A 221 20.79 -24.98 6.72
CA CYS A 221 19.79 -25.21 5.67
C CYS A 221 20.22 -26.36 4.76
N SER A 222 19.26 -27.16 4.32
CA SER A 222 19.47 -28.13 3.24
C SER A 222 19.84 -27.44 1.93
N VAL A 223 20.37 -28.18 0.96
CA VAL A 223 20.73 -27.62 -0.34
C VAL A 223 19.54 -26.96 -1.03
N PRO A 224 18.32 -27.54 -1.09
CA PRO A 224 17.16 -26.88 -1.68
C PRO A 224 16.76 -25.59 -0.92
N GLU A 225 16.82 -25.61 0.41
CA GLU A 225 16.50 -24.42 1.22
C GLU A 225 17.49 -23.27 0.97
N ARG A 226 18.81 -23.59 0.87
CA ARG A 226 19.84 -22.60 0.52
C ARG A 226 19.58 -21.99 -0.85
N THR A 227 19.28 -22.85 -1.83
CA THR A 227 18.96 -22.45 -3.19
C THR A 227 17.73 -21.53 -3.21
N LEU A 228 16.68 -21.88 -2.47
CA LEU A 228 15.47 -21.06 -2.37
C LEU A 228 15.75 -19.73 -1.69
N TRP A 229 16.48 -19.71 -0.57
CA TRP A 229 16.88 -18.47 0.10
C TRP A 229 17.64 -17.53 -0.84
N GLU A 230 18.66 -18.05 -1.54
CA GLU A 230 19.41 -17.27 -2.52
C GLU A 230 18.51 -16.69 -3.62
N ARG A 231 17.59 -17.48 -4.17
CA ARG A 231 16.67 -17.05 -5.23
C ARG A 231 15.62 -16.06 -4.74
N LEU A 232 15.05 -16.27 -3.55
CA LEU A 232 14.09 -15.35 -2.93
C LEU A 232 14.71 -13.98 -2.62
N SER A 233 16.02 -13.89 -2.47
CA SER A 233 16.70 -12.62 -2.19
C SER A 233 16.57 -11.58 -3.31
N ILE A 234 16.11 -11.98 -4.52
CA ILE A 234 15.91 -11.05 -5.64
C ILE A 234 14.70 -10.14 -5.42
N PHE A 235 13.70 -10.59 -4.65
CA PHE A 235 12.51 -9.80 -4.36
C PHE A 235 12.85 -8.60 -3.48
N THR A 236 12.27 -7.46 -3.82
CA THR A 236 12.49 -6.21 -3.09
C THR A 236 11.41 -6.00 -2.04
N GLY A 237 10.16 -6.37 -2.35
CA GLY A 237 9.01 -6.29 -1.45
C GLY A 237 8.57 -7.65 -0.91
N ASN A 238 7.28 -7.75 -0.64
CA ASN A 238 6.64 -9.00 -0.24
C ASN A 238 6.72 -10.04 -1.37
N VAL A 239 6.70 -11.30 -1.00
CA VAL A 239 6.75 -12.43 -1.92
C VAL A 239 5.44 -13.19 -1.83
N HIS A 240 4.69 -13.24 -2.92
CA HIS A 240 3.55 -14.13 -3.04
C HIS A 240 4.00 -15.53 -3.44
N LEU A 241 3.30 -16.56 -2.94
CA LEU A 241 3.66 -17.96 -3.23
C LEU A 241 3.76 -18.25 -4.73
N GLU A 242 2.79 -17.78 -5.51
CA GLU A 242 2.77 -17.94 -6.96
C GLU A 242 4.01 -17.35 -7.63
N ALA A 243 4.45 -16.16 -7.21
CA ALA A 243 5.67 -15.53 -7.72
C ALA A 243 6.92 -16.34 -7.34
N ALA A 244 7.02 -16.80 -6.08
CA ALA A 244 8.11 -17.66 -5.64
C ALA A 244 8.19 -18.97 -6.45
N GLU A 245 7.04 -19.63 -6.66
CA GLU A 245 6.96 -20.87 -7.46
C GLU A 245 7.38 -20.68 -8.92
N ASN A 246 6.97 -19.56 -9.55
CA ASN A 246 7.30 -19.30 -10.95
C ASN A 246 8.75 -18.84 -11.14
N ILE A 247 9.28 -18.07 -10.23
CA ILE A 247 10.61 -17.44 -10.36
C ILE A 247 11.69 -18.36 -9.77
N CYS A 248 11.46 -18.87 -8.55
CA CYS A 248 12.49 -19.58 -7.80
C CYS A 248 12.61 -21.07 -8.13
N SER A 249 11.62 -21.68 -8.79
CA SER A 249 11.70 -23.09 -9.19
C SER A 249 12.73 -23.35 -10.29
N GLY A 250 13.00 -24.62 -10.57
CA GLY A 250 13.88 -25.08 -11.65
C GLY A 250 15.24 -25.61 -11.18
N GLY A 251 15.88 -26.43 -12.00
CA GLY A 251 17.05 -27.19 -11.62
C GLY A 251 16.73 -28.18 -10.50
N ASP A 252 17.47 -28.09 -9.40
CA ASP A 252 17.28 -28.99 -8.23
C ASP A 252 16.12 -28.58 -7.32
N LEU A 253 15.31 -27.56 -7.69
CA LEU A 253 14.17 -27.08 -6.91
C LEU A 253 12.87 -27.20 -7.73
N PRO A 254 12.15 -28.33 -7.65
CA PRO A 254 10.85 -28.50 -8.31
C PRO A 254 9.82 -27.50 -7.81
N ARG A 255 8.90 -27.06 -8.68
CA ARG A 255 7.87 -26.08 -8.35
C ARG A 255 7.03 -26.51 -7.14
N GLU A 256 6.65 -27.77 -7.10
CA GLU A 256 5.78 -28.35 -6.05
C GLU A 256 6.45 -28.36 -4.68
N SER A 257 7.79 -28.35 -4.62
CA SER A 257 8.56 -28.34 -3.37
C SER A 257 8.78 -26.92 -2.80
N VAL A 258 8.54 -25.86 -3.56
CA VAL A 258 8.79 -24.48 -3.14
C VAL A 258 8.00 -24.14 -1.88
N VAL A 259 6.72 -24.49 -1.82
CA VAL A 259 5.86 -24.21 -0.65
C VAL A 259 6.37 -24.89 0.62
N GLU A 260 6.86 -26.14 0.52
CA GLU A 260 7.42 -26.87 1.67
C GLU A 260 8.70 -26.19 2.18
N HIS A 261 9.59 -25.81 1.28
CA HIS A 261 10.82 -25.12 1.65
C HIS A 261 10.59 -23.69 2.15
N ILE A 262 9.56 -22.96 1.64
CA ILE A 262 9.13 -21.69 2.21
C ILE A 262 8.70 -21.90 3.68
N SER A 263 7.87 -22.91 3.95
CA SER A 263 7.43 -23.21 5.33
C SER A 263 8.60 -23.49 6.26
N THR A 264 9.59 -24.25 5.78
CA THR A 264 10.82 -24.52 6.55
C THR A 264 11.68 -23.26 6.74
N LEU A 265 11.76 -22.34 5.79
CA LEU A 265 12.45 -21.07 5.94
C LEU A 265 11.73 -20.13 6.92
N VAL A 266 10.39 -20.17 6.97
CA VAL A 266 9.59 -19.46 7.98
C VAL A 266 9.87 -20.03 9.37
N ASP A 267 9.85 -21.35 9.51
CA ASP A 267 10.19 -22.04 10.77
C ASP A 267 11.61 -21.72 11.27
N LYS A 268 12.51 -21.43 10.34
CA LYS A 268 13.91 -21.05 10.63
C LYS A 268 14.10 -19.54 10.80
N SER A 269 13.02 -18.74 10.81
CA SER A 269 13.04 -17.28 10.92
C SER A 269 13.84 -16.56 9.82
N ILE A 270 14.02 -17.20 8.68
CA ILE A 270 14.62 -16.60 7.46
C ILE A 270 13.56 -15.77 6.71
N LEU A 271 12.31 -16.25 6.73
CA LEU A 271 11.14 -15.56 6.18
C LEU A 271 10.16 -15.26 7.31
N ALA A 272 9.51 -14.12 7.24
CA ALA A 272 8.34 -13.79 8.02
C ALA A 272 7.08 -14.05 7.20
N LEU A 273 6.09 -14.73 7.80
CA LEU A 273 4.77 -14.90 7.22
C LEU A 273 3.88 -13.72 7.62
N HIS A 274 3.27 -13.08 6.66
CA HIS A 274 2.26 -12.05 6.85
C HIS A 274 0.95 -12.54 6.24
N ASP A 275 -0.15 -12.35 6.96
CA ASP A 275 -1.50 -12.55 6.42
C ASP A 275 -2.04 -11.16 6.06
N THR A 276 -2.25 -10.94 4.78
CA THR A 276 -2.86 -9.73 4.25
C THR A 276 -4.19 -10.13 3.62
N ASP A 277 -5.30 -9.78 4.26
CA ASP A 277 -6.67 -10.04 3.79
C ASP A 277 -6.94 -11.53 3.42
N GLY A 278 -6.43 -12.45 4.25
CA GLY A 278 -6.59 -13.89 4.06
C GLY A 278 -5.66 -14.51 3.00
N ARG A 279 -4.62 -13.76 2.58
CA ARG A 279 -3.57 -14.26 1.69
C ARG A 279 -2.23 -14.26 2.40
N ALA A 280 -1.56 -15.41 2.33
CA ALA A 280 -0.21 -15.56 2.84
C ALA A 280 0.79 -14.82 1.92
N THR A 281 1.53 -13.88 2.48
CA THR A 281 2.69 -13.25 1.85
C THR A 281 3.92 -13.50 2.71
N TYR A 282 5.08 -13.55 2.09
CA TYR A 282 6.34 -13.82 2.77
C TYR A 282 7.25 -12.62 2.63
N ARG A 283 7.92 -12.27 3.71
CA ARG A 283 8.86 -11.16 3.73
C ARG A 283 10.22 -11.61 4.24
N MET A 284 11.25 -11.20 3.57
CA MET A 284 12.63 -11.40 4.00
C MET A 284 13.18 -10.09 4.58
N LEU A 285 13.73 -10.14 5.79
CA LEU A 285 14.40 -8.98 6.37
C LEU A 285 15.58 -8.56 5.47
N GLU A 286 15.83 -7.27 5.37
CA GLU A 286 16.84 -6.72 4.46
C GLU A 286 18.22 -7.34 4.64
N THR A 287 18.70 -7.46 5.87
CA THR A 287 20.01 -8.07 6.15
C THR A 287 20.07 -9.54 5.70
N VAL A 288 18.97 -10.30 5.86
CA VAL A 288 18.84 -11.69 5.41
C VAL A 288 18.79 -11.76 3.89
N ARG A 289 18.13 -10.81 3.25
CA ARG A 289 18.04 -10.64 1.79
C ARG A 289 19.40 -10.32 1.19
N ASP A 290 20.14 -9.36 1.78
CA ASP A 290 21.47 -8.99 1.33
C ASP A 290 22.44 -10.15 1.42
N TYR A 291 22.31 -10.96 2.49
CA TYR A 291 23.10 -12.18 2.62
C TYR A 291 22.82 -13.14 1.47
N GLY A 292 21.54 -13.43 1.17
CA GLY A 292 21.13 -14.29 0.06
C GLY A 292 21.63 -13.76 -1.28
N ARG A 293 21.50 -12.45 -1.54
CA ARG A 293 22.00 -11.78 -2.76
C ARG A 293 23.52 -11.93 -2.95
N ARG A 294 24.29 -11.79 -1.85
CA ARG A 294 25.76 -12.00 -1.92
C ARG A 294 26.09 -13.46 -2.29
N ARG A 295 25.30 -14.42 -1.81
CA ARG A 295 25.50 -15.84 -2.12
C ARG A 295 25.10 -16.18 -3.56
N LEU A 296 24.07 -15.52 -4.10
CA LEU A 296 23.60 -15.68 -5.48
C LEU A 296 24.57 -15.03 -6.49
N ARG A 297 25.18 -13.89 -6.13
CA ARG A 297 26.02 -13.06 -7.00
C ARG A 297 27.19 -13.86 -7.60
N GLY A 298 27.36 -13.73 -8.94
CA GLY A 298 28.42 -14.39 -9.69
C GLY A 298 28.17 -15.88 -9.96
N ARG A 299 27.05 -16.44 -9.54
CA ARG A 299 26.67 -17.82 -9.90
C ARG A 299 25.97 -17.86 -11.26
N PRO A 300 26.09 -18.96 -12.02
CA PRO A 300 25.40 -19.11 -13.31
C PRO A 300 23.88 -18.92 -13.19
N ALA A 301 23.28 -19.31 -12.06
CA ALA A 301 21.86 -19.16 -11.78
C ALA A 301 21.39 -17.71 -11.62
N GLU A 302 22.28 -16.75 -11.31
CA GLU A 302 21.92 -15.35 -11.08
C GLU A 302 21.18 -14.75 -12.28
N LYS A 303 21.79 -14.86 -13.46
CA LYS A 303 21.20 -14.34 -14.70
C LYS A 303 19.83 -14.96 -14.98
N GLU A 304 19.73 -16.29 -14.86
CA GLU A 304 18.49 -17.02 -15.11
C GLU A 304 17.36 -16.56 -14.18
N ILE A 305 17.66 -16.34 -12.89
CA ILE A 305 16.67 -15.89 -11.91
C ILE A 305 16.26 -14.43 -12.18
N VAL A 306 17.21 -13.56 -12.54
CA VAL A 306 16.92 -12.17 -12.95
C VAL A 306 16.01 -12.15 -14.18
N ASP A 307 16.29 -12.95 -15.18
CA ASP A 307 15.50 -13.02 -16.42
C ASP A 307 14.08 -13.55 -16.15
N ARG A 308 13.91 -14.54 -15.27
CA ARG A 308 12.61 -15.06 -14.84
C ARG A 308 11.84 -14.02 -14.03
N TYR A 309 12.51 -13.31 -13.13
CA TYR A 309 11.92 -12.25 -12.32
C TYR A 309 11.38 -11.14 -13.23
N ARG A 310 12.19 -10.65 -14.16
CA ARG A 310 11.77 -9.67 -15.17
C ARG A 310 10.59 -10.17 -16.00
N SER A 311 10.68 -11.37 -16.54
CA SER A 311 9.64 -11.97 -17.39
C SER A 311 8.32 -12.13 -16.66
N TYR A 312 8.34 -12.53 -15.38
CA TYR A 312 7.16 -12.70 -14.57
C TYR A 312 6.41 -11.38 -14.37
N TYR A 313 7.12 -10.32 -13.97
CA TYR A 313 6.48 -9.02 -13.71
C TYR A 313 6.08 -8.28 -15.00
N VAL A 314 6.82 -8.44 -16.07
CA VAL A 314 6.39 -7.98 -17.41
C VAL A 314 5.11 -8.71 -17.84
N GLY A 315 5.05 -10.04 -17.62
CA GLY A 315 3.84 -10.82 -17.87
C GLY A 315 2.66 -10.39 -16.99
N LEU A 316 2.90 -10.14 -15.71
CA LEU A 316 1.88 -9.66 -14.77
C LEU A 316 1.31 -8.29 -15.18
N ALA A 317 2.17 -7.36 -15.63
CA ALA A 317 1.72 -6.06 -16.13
C ALA A 317 0.84 -6.21 -17.39
N LYS A 318 1.24 -7.07 -18.34
CA LYS A 318 0.43 -7.36 -19.54
C LYS A 318 -0.90 -8.03 -19.19
N GLU A 319 -0.89 -9.00 -18.28
CA GLU A 319 -2.11 -9.65 -17.80
C GLU A 319 -3.07 -8.65 -17.16
N PHE A 320 -2.53 -7.67 -16.41
CA PHE A 320 -3.30 -6.59 -15.81
C PHE A 320 -3.99 -5.73 -16.87
N ASP A 321 -3.26 -5.32 -17.90
CA ASP A 321 -3.81 -4.53 -19.02
C ASP A 321 -4.89 -5.30 -19.79
N GLU A 322 -4.59 -6.54 -20.21
CA GLU A 322 -5.49 -7.38 -20.99
C GLU A 322 -6.80 -7.70 -20.27
N LYS A 323 -6.74 -7.87 -18.95
CA LYS A 323 -7.90 -8.24 -18.12
C LYS A 323 -8.61 -7.05 -17.49
N TRP A 324 -8.11 -5.83 -17.68
CA TRP A 324 -8.69 -4.64 -17.05
C TRP A 324 -10.17 -4.46 -17.39
N PHE A 325 -10.54 -4.65 -18.64
CA PHE A 325 -11.92 -4.54 -19.10
C PHE A 325 -12.73 -5.82 -18.85
N GLY A 326 -12.94 -6.13 -17.58
CA GLY A 326 -13.63 -7.36 -17.17
C GLY A 326 -13.78 -7.50 -15.67
N PRO A 327 -14.21 -8.68 -15.21
CA PRO A 327 -14.48 -8.94 -13.81
C PRO A 327 -13.20 -9.03 -12.96
N GLY A 328 -13.35 -8.74 -11.67
CA GLY A 328 -12.28 -8.96 -10.70
C GLY A 328 -11.21 -7.88 -10.63
N GLN A 329 -11.47 -6.69 -11.17
CA GLN A 329 -10.57 -5.53 -11.14
C GLN A 329 -10.04 -5.22 -9.74
N GLU A 330 -10.88 -5.29 -8.71
CA GLU A 330 -10.48 -5.02 -7.31
C GLU A 330 -9.34 -5.95 -6.87
N ARG A 331 -9.50 -7.25 -7.11
CA ARG A 331 -8.48 -8.25 -6.78
C ARG A 331 -7.18 -8.05 -7.57
N MET A 332 -7.29 -7.61 -8.82
CA MET A 332 -6.11 -7.29 -9.63
C MET A 332 -5.38 -6.06 -9.08
N VAL A 333 -6.11 -5.02 -8.68
CA VAL A 333 -5.56 -3.82 -8.06
C VAL A 333 -4.89 -4.15 -6.72
N GLU A 334 -5.54 -4.92 -5.83
CA GLU A 334 -4.95 -5.38 -4.57
C GLU A 334 -3.67 -6.17 -4.79
N ARG A 335 -3.69 -7.12 -5.74
CA ARG A 335 -2.50 -7.88 -6.12
C ARG A 335 -1.39 -6.94 -6.60
N MET A 336 -1.67 -6.02 -7.51
CA MET A 336 -0.67 -5.11 -8.06
C MET A 336 -0.11 -4.17 -6.98
N ARG A 337 -0.91 -3.71 -6.02
CA ARG A 337 -0.44 -2.95 -4.86
C ARG A 337 0.56 -3.74 -4.03
N GLY A 338 0.27 -5.02 -3.76
CA GLY A 338 1.18 -5.91 -3.04
C GLY A 338 2.49 -6.18 -3.79
N GLU A 339 2.46 -6.10 -5.12
CA GLU A 339 3.61 -6.37 -6.00
C GLU A 339 4.32 -5.09 -6.47
N GLN A 340 3.87 -3.92 -6.07
CA GLN A 340 4.37 -2.62 -6.56
C GLN A 340 5.89 -2.47 -6.38
N ALA A 341 6.43 -2.86 -5.24
CA ALA A 341 7.87 -2.79 -4.96
C ALA A 341 8.69 -3.65 -5.94
N ASN A 342 8.18 -4.85 -6.24
CA ASN A 342 8.82 -5.77 -7.19
C ASN A 342 8.70 -5.24 -8.63
N ALA A 343 7.54 -4.70 -9.02
CA ALA A 343 7.34 -4.10 -10.34
C ALA A 343 8.27 -2.88 -10.56
N ARG A 344 8.44 -2.03 -9.55
CA ARG A 344 9.41 -0.91 -9.56
C ARG A 344 10.84 -1.41 -9.75
N ALA A 345 11.23 -2.44 -8.99
CA ALA A 345 12.57 -3.02 -9.10
C ALA A 345 12.84 -3.63 -10.49
N VAL A 346 11.82 -4.22 -11.12
CA VAL A 346 11.93 -4.73 -12.49
C VAL A 346 12.07 -3.60 -13.50
N LEU A 347 11.26 -2.54 -13.41
CA LEU A 347 11.39 -1.36 -14.28
C LEU A 347 12.79 -0.75 -14.15
N ASP A 348 13.28 -0.55 -12.95
CA ASP A 348 14.64 -0.02 -12.72
C ASP A 348 15.73 -0.94 -13.27
N SER A 349 15.58 -2.25 -13.06
CA SER A 349 16.51 -3.26 -13.60
C SER A 349 16.52 -3.28 -15.14
N LEU A 350 15.36 -3.13 -15.79
CA LEU A 350 15.26 -3.06 -17.25
C LEU A 350 15.88 -1.77 -17.79
N LEU A 351 15.68 -0.63 -17.11
CA LEU A 351 16.23 0.66 -17.51
C LEU A 351 17.74 0.76 -17.29
N SER A 352 18.28 -0.06 -16.39
CA SER A 352 19.74 -0.16 -16.16
C SER A 352 20.44 -1.08 -17.15
N ASP A 353 19.67 -1.86 -17.93
CA ASP A 353 20.18 -2.78 -18.94
C ASP A 353 20.17 -2.12 -20.32
N THR A 354 21.28 -2.23 -21.06
CA THR A 354 21.43 -1.61 -22.40
C THR A 354 20.38 -2.06 -23.41
N ASP A 355 19.87 -3.28 -23.29
CA ASP A 355 18.89 -3.86 -24.19
C ASP A 355 17.47 -3.89 -23.62
N GLY A 356 17.29 -3.41 -22.39
CA GLY A 356 16.03 -3.48 -21.64
C GLY A 356 15.00 -2.40 -21.99
N GLY A 357 15.40 -1.33 -22.68
CA GLY A 357 14.59 -0.12 -22.88
C GLY A 357 13.23 -0.38 -23.53
N ARG A 358 13.17 -1.19 -24.60
CA ARG A 358 11.89 -1.55 -25.25
C ARG A 358 10.97 -2.33 -24.32
N THR A 359 11.51 -3.28 -23.57
CA THR A 359 10.71 -4.05 -22.59
C THR A 359 10.20 -3.15 -21.48
N ALA A 360 11.00 -2.18 -21.02
CA ALA A 360 10.59 -1.19 -20.04
C ALA A 360 9.46 -0.29 -20.56
N LEU A 361 9.53 0.17 -21.84
CA LEU A 361 8.44 0.90 -22.50
C LEU A 361 7.14 0.11 -22.50
N GLY A 362 7.20 -1.16 -22.91
CA GLY A 362 6.01 -2.03 -22.95
C GLY A 362 5.42 -2.31 -21.56
N MET A 363 6.27 -2.58 -20.56
CA MET A 363 5.82 -2.79 -19.18
C MET A 363 5.22 -1.52 -18.57
N ALA A 364 5.88 -0.38 -18.79
CA ALA A 364 5.39 0.90 -18.31
C ALA A 364 4.05 1.29 -18.93
N ALA A 365 3.87 1.06 -20.24
CA ALA A 365 2.58 1.29 -20.91
C ALA A 365 1.49 0.32 -20.39
N ALA A 366 1.80 -0.95 -20.19
CA ALA A 366 0.85 -1.96 -19.69
C ALA A 366 0.35 -1.68 -18.26
N LEU A 367 1.08 -0.90 -17.47
CA LEU A 367 0.65 -0.45 -16.13
C LEU A 367 -0.23 0.82 -16.17
N PHE A 368 -0.65 1.31 -17.34
CA PHE A 368 -1.44 2.52 -17.51
C PHE A 368 -2.68 2.56 -16.61
N TRP A 369 -3.48 1.50 -16.66
CA TRP A 369 -4.71 1.41 -15.87
C TRP A 369 -4.46 1.37 -14.37
N TYR A 370 -3.35 0.77 -13.94
CA TYR A 370 -2.96 0.78 -12.53
C TYR A 370 -2.67 2.19 -12.04
N TRP A 371 -1.88 2.95 -12.80
CA TRP A 371 -1.56 4.32 -12.41
C TRP A 371 -2.75 5.26 -12.48
N LEU A 372 -3.59 5.10 -13.50
CA LEU A 372 -4.79 5.91 -13.65
C LEU A 372 -5.84 5.57 -12.58
N GLY A 373 -6.17 4.30 -12.44
CA GLY A 373 -7.24 3.82 -11.57
C GLY A 373 -6.93 3.91 -10.08
N CYS A 374 -5.63 3.91 -9.71
CA CYS A 374 -5.19 3.97 -8.31
C CYS A 374 -4.63 5.34 -7.88
N GLY A 375 -4.81 6.39 -8.68
CA GLY A 375 -4.35 7.74 -8.32
C GLY A 375 -2.84 7.93 -8.35
N GLN A 376 -2.10 7.09 -9.11
CA GLN A 376 -0.63 7.09 -9.16
C GLN A 376 -0.07 7.69 -10.44
N GLN A 377 -0.75 8.69 -11.02
CA GLN A 377 -0.43 9.27 -12.31
C GLN A 377 1.02 9.77 -12.40
N ARG A 378 1.55 10.37 -11.32
CA ARG A 378 2.93 10.89 -11.30
C ARG A 378 3.98 9.80 -11.33
N GLU A 379 3.77 8.74 -10.58
CA GLU A 379 4.66 7.58 -10.62
C GLU A 379 4.65 6.97 -12.02
N GLY A 380 3.47 6.81 -12.61
CA GLY A 380 3.33 6.32 -13.98
C GLY A 380 4.10 7.19 -14.97
N ARG A 381 3.97 8.52 -14.87
CA ARG A 381 4.71 9.46 -15.70
C ARG A 381 6.22 9.39 -15.47
N HIS A 382 6.66 9.28 -14.22
CA HIS A 382 8.09 9.11 -13.89
C HIS A 382 8.69 7.89 -14.61
N TRP A 383 8.04 6.75 -14.55
CA TRP A 383 8.52 5.53 -15.20
C TRP A 383 8.45 5.62 -16.73
N LEU A 384 7.36 6.20 -17.28
CA LEU A 384 7.21 6.42 -18.72
C LEU A 384 8.26 7.40 -19.25
N ASP A 385 8.55 8.50 -18.57
CA ASP A 385 9.58 9.47 -18.95
C ASP A 385 10.97 8.81 -18.96
N ARG A 386 11.32 8.02 -17.94
CA ARG A 386 12.58 7.26 -17.89
C ARG A 386 12.67 6.25 -19.03
N ALA A 387 11.61 5.51 -19.29
CA ALA A 387 11.58 4.52 -20.37
C ALA A 387 11.68 5.18 -21.75
N LEU A 388 10.99 6.30 -21.98
CA LEU A 388 11.08 7.08 -23.21
C LEU A 388 12.47 7.68 -23.44
N ALA A 389 13.18 8.02 -22.37
CA ALA A 389 14.56 8.50 -22.44
C ALA A 389 15.58 7.40 -22.71
N SER A 390 15.31 6.14 -22.25
CA SER A 390 16.25 5.02 -22.38
C SER A 390 16.28 4.40 -23.79
N ASP A 391 15.14 4.39 -24.52
CA ASP A 391 15.05 3.84 -25.87
C ASP A 391 14.32 4.81 -26.80
N ALA A 392 15.06 5.41 -27.73
CA ALA A 392 14.53 6.33 -28.75
C ALA A 392 14.09 5.61 -30.04
N THR A 393 14.24 4.29 -30.13
CA THR A 393 13.97 3.51 -31.33
C THR A 393 12.47 3.55 -31.66
N PRO A 394 12.07 3.85 -32.92
CA PRO A 394 10.68 3.74 -33.35
C PRO A 394 10.11 2.35 -33.08
N SER A 395 9.02 2.29 -32.30
CA SER A 395 8.35 1.02 -31.99
C SER A 395 6.90 1.25 -31.52
N PRO A 396 6.02 0.24 -31.60
CA PRO A 396 4.67 0.31 -31.06
C PRO A 396 4.66 0.59 -29.54
N GLU A 397 5.60 -0.02 -28.78
CA GLU A 397 5.74 0.20 -27.35
C GLU A 397 6.07 1.65 -27.02
N ARG A 398 6.88 2.31 -27.86
CA ARG A 398 7.21 3.72 -27.71
C ARG A 398 5.99 4.61 -28.01
N ALA A 399 5.24 4.28 -29.06
CA ALA A 399 3.99 4.99 -29.39
C ALA A 399 2.97 4.86 -28.25
N ALA A 400 2.83 3.64 -27.68
CA ALA A 400 1.99 3.38 -26.52
C ALA A 400 2.43 4.18 -25.29
N ALA A 401 3.72 4.15 -24.95
CA ALA A 401 4.26 4.90 -23.81
C ALA A 401 4.03 6.42 -23.94
N LEU A 402 4.11 6.97 -25.14
CA LEU A 402 3.86 8.40 -25.41
C LEU A 402 2.41 8.78 -25.15
N TRP A 403 1.40 8.03 -25.65
CA TRP A 403 0.02 8.38 -25.39
C TRP A 403 -0.40 8.10 -23.95
N CYS A 404 0.10 7.02 -23.32
CA CYS A 404 -0.10 6.75 -21.89
C CYS A 404 0.37 7.94 -21.04
N ASN A 405 1.61 8.41 -21.28
CA ASN A 405 2.17 9.57 -20.59
C ASN A 405 1.36 10.85 -20.88
N GLY A 406 0.90 11.00 -22.13
CA GLY A 406 0.01 12.09 -22.53
C GLY A 406 -1.31 12.10 -21.75
N TYR A 407 -1.97 10.93 -21.60
CA TYR A 407 -3.21 10.85 -20.81
C TYR A 407 -2.96 11.15 -19.33
N LEU A 408 -1.93 10.57 -18.72
CA LEU A 408 -1.59 10.84 -17.33
C LEU A 408 -1.27 12.34 -17.12
N ALA A 409 -0.66 13.01 -18.12
CA ALA A 409 -0.45 14.46 -18.09
C ALA A 409 -1.78 15.24 -18.19
N VAL A 410 -2.74 14.78 -18.98
CA VAL A 410 -4.11 15.35 -18.99
C VAL A 410 -4.76 15.22 -17.62
N ALA A 411 -4.70 14.03 -17.02
CA ALA A 411 -5.24 13.76 -15.70
C ALA A 411 -4.59 14.60 -14.59
N GLU A 412 -3.35 15.04 -14.79
CA GLU A 412 -2.65 16.01 -13.91
C GLU A 412 -2.94 17.49 -14.27
N GLY A 413 -3.76 17.79 -15.27
CA GLY A 413 -4.01 19.15 -15.72
C GLY A 413 -2.93 19.80 -16.58
N LYS A 414 -2.00 19.01 -17.05
CA LYS A 414 -0.88 19.49 -17.88
C LYS A 414 -1.18 19.31 -19.36
N ALA A 415 -2.35 19.78 -19.80
CA ALA A 415 -2.84 19.56 -21.17
C ALA A 415 -1.88 20.06 -22.26
N ALA A 416 -1.12 21.13 -22.02
CA ALA A 416 -0.10 21.59 -22.96
C ALA A 416 1.07 20.62 -23.14
N VAL A 417 1.53 19.98 -22.06
CA VAL A 417 2.57 18.92 -22.09
C VAL A 417 2.02 17.69 -22.81
N ALA A 418 0.77 17.34 -22.49
CA ALA A 418 0.08 16.21 -23.13
C ALA A 418 0.04 16.34 -24.65
N LEU A 419 -0.27 17.52 -25.18
CA LEU A 419 -0.35 17.75 -26.64
C LEU A 419 0.97 17.43 -27.37
N ASP A 420 2.12 17.78 -26.81
CA ASP A 420 3.41 17.46 -27.42
C ASP A 420 3.65 15.94 -27.47
N LEU A 421 3.37 15.24 -26.37
CA LEU A 421 3.50 13.78 -26.29
C LEU A 421 2.55 13.07 -27.25
N LEU A 422 1.30 13.53 -27.33
CA LEU A 422 0.26 12.91 -28.16
C LEU A 422 0.51 13.12 -29.66
N ARG A 423 1.01 14.29 -30.07
CA ARG A 423 1.45 14.52 -31.45
C ARG A 423 2.59 13.60 -31.82
N LYS A 424 3.63 13.47 -30.96
CA LYS A 424 4.71 12.52 -31.16
C LYS A 424 4.24 11.08 -31.28
N SER A 425 3.23 10.68 -30.46
CA SER A 425 2.62 9.36 -30.56
C SER A 425 1.89 9.17 -31.89
N GLN A 426 1.09 10.15 -32.34
CA GLN A 426 0.39 10.10 -33.61
C GLN A 426 1.35 10.00 -34.81
N ASP A 427 2.37 10.85 -34.84
CA ASP A 427 3.35 10.86 -35.92
C ASP A 427 4.07 9.49 -36.00
N LEU A 428 4.51 8.96 -34.85
CA LEU A 428 5.16 7.65 -34.78
C LEU A 428 4.21 6.52 -35.18
N ALA A 429 2.96 6.52 -34.70
CA ALA A 429 1.97 5.51 -35.05
C ALA A 429 1.65 5.53 -36.55
N CYS A 430 1.55 6.72 -37.18
CA CYS A 430 1.41 6.86 -38.62
C CYS A 430 2.62 6.29 -39.37
N GLU A 431 3.84 6.58 -38.93
CA GLU A 431 5.08 6.08 -39.54
C GLU A 431 5.14 4.54 -39.50
N LEU A 432 4.70 3.95 -38.39
CA LEU A 432 4.69 2.49 -38.18
C LEU A 432 3.48 1.79 -38.80
N GLY A 433 2.46 2.53 -39.25
CA GLY A 433 1.18 1.94 -39.66
C GLY A 433 0.39 1.34 -38.49
N ASP A 434 0.64 1.80 -37.27
CA ASP A 434 0.03 1.32 -36.04
C ASP A 434 -1.31 2.00 -35.77
N ALA A 435 -2.36 1.43 -36.35
CA ALA A 435 -3.71 1.96 -36.24
C ALA A 435 -4.25 1.99 -34.79
N VAL A 436 -3.76 1.11 -33.90
CA VAL A 436 -4.19 1.05 -32.49
C VAL A 436 -3.70 2.28 -31.76
N ASN A 437 -2.38 2.49 -31.74
CA ASN A 437 -1.79 3.63 -31.04
C ASN A 437 -2.20 4.98 -31.67
N LEU A 438 -2.42 5.02 -32.99
CA LEU A 438 -2.93 6.21 -33.65
C LEU A 438 -4.33 6.59 -33.13
N THR A 439 -5.21 5.61 -33.00
CA THR A 439 -6.57 5.82 -32.48
C THR A 439 -6.55 6.37 -31.06
N HIS A 440 -5.78 5.73 -30.16
CA HIS A 440 -5.68 6.17 -28.78
C HIS A 440 -5.09 7.58 -28.67
N ALA A 441 -4.02 7.86 -29.39
CA ALA A 441 -3.40 9.19 -29.39
C ALA A 441 -4.35 10.27 -29.95
N THR A 442 -5.18 9.95 -30.97
CA THR A 442 -6.17 10.87 -31.54
C THR A 442 -7.26 11.20 -30.52
N HIS A 443 -7.85 10.19 -29.90
CA HIS A 443 -8.86 10.35 -28.86
C HIS A 443 -8.34 11.22 -27.71
N ILE A 444 -7.19 10.86 -27.14
CA ILE A 444 -6.65 11.56 -25.96
C ILE A 444 -6.19 12.98 -26.31
N ARG A 445 -5.71 13.19 -27.52
CA ARG A 445 -5.43 14.54 -28.02
C ARG A 445 -6.70 15.41 -28.05
N GLY A 446 -7.83 14.82 -28.43
CA GLY A 446 -9.12 15.51 -28.35
C GLY A 446 -9.45 15.99 -26.94
N ILE A 447 -9.20 15.16 -25.91
CA ILE A 447 -9.39 15.55 -24.50
C ILE A 447 -8.46 16.71 -24.14
N ALA A 448 -7.18 16.65 -24.52
CA ALA A 448 -6.21 17.70 -24.23
C ALA A 448 -6.59 19.04 -24.90
N GLU A 449 -7.02 19.01 -26.17
CA GLU A 449 -7.51 20.20 -26.90
C GLU A 449 -8.77 20.78 -26.24
N HIS A 450 -9.72 19.92 -25.83
CA HIS A 450 -10.92 20.34 -25.12
C HIS A 450 -10.58 21.09 -23.82
N ASN A 451 -9.66 20.54 -23.01
CA ASN A 451 -9.22 21.12 -21.75
C ASN A 451 -8.45 22.44 -21.92
N LEU A 452 -7.85 22.68 -23.10
CA LEU A 452 -7.22 23.96 -23.45
C LEU A 452 -8.21 25.00 -24.02
N GLY A 453 -9.51 24.67 -24.04
CA GLY A 453 -10.55 25.56 -24.52
C GLY A 453 -10.88 25.43 -26.03
N ASN A 454 -10.15 24.58 -26.76
CA ASN A 454 -10.43 24.28 -28.18
C ASN A 454 -11.60 23.27 -28.31
N ARG A 455 -12.73 23.59 -27.67
CA ARG A 455 -13.85 22.65 -27.42
C ARG A 455 -14.40 21.98 -28.69
N GLN A 456 -14.51 22.71 -29.82
CA GLN A 456 -15.02 22.14 -31.05
C GLN A 456 -14.05 21.14 -31.69
N LEU A 457 -12.77 21.49 -31.75
CA LEU A 457 -11.72 20.58 -32.23
C LEU A 457 -11.58 19.37 -31.30
N GLY A 458 -11.61 19.62 -30.00
CA GLY A 458 -11.51 18.56 -28.99
C GLY A 458 -12.60 17.50 -29.15
N LEU A 459 -13.87 17.94 -29.24
CA LEU A 459 -15.00 17.02 -29.43
C LEU A 459 -14.89 16.25 -30.74
N ALA A 460 -14.54 16.92 -31.86
CA ALA A 460 -14.39 16.25 -33.15
C ALA A 460 -13.32 15.14 -33.11
N LEU A 461 -12.17 15.39 -32.44
CA LEU A 461 -11.11 14.39 -32.30
C LEU A 461 -11.50 13.23 -31.36
N ILE A 462 -12.28 13.50 -30.30
CA ILE A 462 -12.79 12.46 -29.41
C ILE A 462 -13.78 11.57 -30.17
N GLU A 463 -14.71 12.15 -30.92
CA GLU A 463 -15.69 11.42 -31.74
C GLU A 463 -15.01 10.62 -32.87
N GLU A 464 -13.97 11.17 -33.51
CA GLU A 464 -13.14 10.48 -34.50
C GLU A 464 -12.46 9.25 -33.88
N GLY A 465 -11.76 9.43 -32.76
CA GLY A 465 -11.10 8.34 -32.04
C GLY A 465 -12.10 7.28 -31.56
N SER A 466 -13.26 7.68 -31.05
CA SER A 466 -14.33 6.76 -30.65
C SER A 466 -14.85 5.93 -31.83
N SER A 467 -15.04 6.56 -33.01
CA SER A 467 -15.46 5.86 -34.22
C SER A 467 -14.43 4.83 -34.69
N MET A 468 -13.14 5.19 -34.63
CA MET A 468 -12.04 4.26 -34.96
C MET A 468 -11.96 3.08 -33.97
N GLU A 469 -12.26 3.30 -32.68
CA GLU A 469 -12.34 2.22 -31.67
C GLU A 469 -13.56 1.31 -31.91
N ALA A 470 -14.72 1.86 -32.26
CA ALA A 470 -15.95 1.10 -32.48
C ALA A 470 -15.78 -0.01 -33.55
N GLU A 471 -14.93 0.21 -34.57
CA GLU A 471 -14.60 -0.79 -35.57
C GLU A 471 -13.92 -2.05 -35.02
N ARG A 472 -13.28 -1.93 -33.82
CA ARG A 472 -12.57 -3.04 -33.16
C ARG A 472 -13.41 -3.77 -32.11
N GLY A 473 -14.54 -3.21 -31.75
CA GLY A 473 -15.40 -3.71 -30.68
C GLY A 473 -15.14 -3.03 -29.33
N PRO A 474 -15.95 -3.33 -28.32
CA PRO A 474 -15.87 -2.68 -27.02
C PRO A 474 -14.57 -3.05 -26.29
N SER A 475 -13.82 -2.03 -25.88
CA SER A 475 -12.60 -2.10 -25.09
C SER A 475 -12.64 -1.07 -23.95
N ALA A 476 -11.76 -1.17 -22.96
CA ALA A 476 -11.66 -0.16 -21.91
C ALA A 476 -11.40 1.24 -22.48
N LEU A 477 -10.56 1.37 -23.51
CA LEU A 477 -10.25 2.64 -24.15
C LEU A 477 -11.40 3.16 -24.99
N HIS A 478 -12.21 2.29 -25.62
CA HIS A 478 -13.44 2.70 -26.29
C HIS A 478 -14.44 3.28 -25.28
N ILE A 479 -14.66 2.59 -24.15
CA ILE A 479 -15.55 3.09 -23.10
C ILE A 479 -15.04 4.44 -22.57
N LEU A 480 -13.73 4.55 -22.30
CA LEU A 480 -13.11 5.80 -21.89
C LEU A 480 -13.33 6.94 -22.90
N ALA A 481 -13.28 6.63 -24.21
CA ALA A 481 -13.59 7.62 -25.26
C ALA A 481 -15.04 8.12 -25.15
N LEU A 482 -16.00 7.20 -25.01
CA LEU A 482 -17.41 7.53 -24.89
C LEU A 482 -17.75 8.26 -23.59
N GLU A 483 -17.07 7.94 -22.48
CA GLU A 483 -17.15 8.71 -21.24
C GLU A 483 -16.82 10.18 -21.45
N HIS A 484 -15.74 10.47 -22.21
CA HIS A 484 -15.34 11.84 -22.52
C HIS A 484 -16.28 12.53 -23.51
N VAL A 485 -16.88 11.79 -24.46
CA VAL A 485 -17.97 12.32 -25.31
C VAL A 485 -19.16 12.75 -24.43
N GLY A 486 -19.60 11.88 -23.53
CA GLY A 486 -20.68 12.16 -22.58
C GLY A 486 -20.37 13.39 -21.72
N TRP A 487 -19.16 13.45 -21.16
CA TRP A 487 -18.68 14.62 -20.43
C TRP A 487 -18.72 15.90 -21.27
N ALA A 488 -18.21 15.85 -22.52
CA ALA A 488 -18.20 17.01 -23.41
C ALA A 488 -19.61 17.51 -23.70
N TYR A 489 -20.61 16.63 -23.85
CA TYR A 489 -22.01 17.01 -24.00
C TYR A 489 -22.59 17.64 -22.74
N CYS A 490 -22.29 17.13 -21.54
CA CYS A 490 -22.66 17.79 -20.30
C CYS A 490 -22.12 19.22 -20.22
N ARG A 491 -20.87 19.43 -20.61
CA ARG A 491 -20.22 20.76 -20.68
C ARG A 491 -20.87 21.73 -21.68
N ARG A 492 -21.53 21.19 -22.66
CA ARG A 492 -22.31 21.98 -23.67
C ARG A 492 -23.76 22.20 -23.27
N LEU A 493 -24.15 21.69 -22.06
CA LEU A 493 -25.54 21.70 -21.60
C LEU A 493 -26.49 20.95 -22.56
N GLU A 494 -26.03 19.81 -23.09
CA GLU A 494 -26.74 18.88 -23.96
C GLU A 494 -26.96 17.54 -23.25
N PRO A 495 -27.69 17.47 -22.09
CA PRO A 495 -27.76 16.30 -21.26
C PRO A 495 -28.42 15.09 -21.93
N GLU A 496 -29.37 15.30 -22.83
CA GLU A 496 -30.04 14.20 -23.57
C GLU A 496 -29.02 13.44 -24.42
N ARG A 497 -28.12 14.16 -25.11
CA ARG A 497 -27.06 13.54 -25.94
C ARG A 497 -26.04 12.83 -25.08
N ALA A 498 -25.72 13.37 -23.89
CA ALA A 498 -24.84 12.70 -22.94
C ALA A 498 -25.44 11.36 -22.49
N ILE A 499 -26.74 11.34 -22.15
CA ILE A 499 -27.45 10.13 -21.73
C ILE A 499 -27.51 9.09 -22.86
N GLU A 500 -27.80 9.53 -24.12
CA GLU A 500 -27.82 8.65 -25.29
C GLU A 500 -26.49 7.93 -25.53
N VAL A 501 -25.38 8.61 -25.31
CA VAL A 501 -24.02 8.03 -25.49
C VAL A 501 -23.64 7.15 -24.31
N LEU A 502 -23.98 7.54 -23.08
CA LEU A 502 -23.50 6.88 -21.85
C LEU A 502 -24.29 5.61 -21.50
N ASN A 503 -25.59 5.51 -21.81
CA ASN A 503 -26.40 4.34 -21.48
C ASN A 503 -25.89 3.04 -22.11
N PRO A 504 -25.53 2.96 -23.40
CA PRO A 504 -24.95 1.77 -23.98
C PRO A 504 -23.61 1.38 -23.32
N CYS A 505 -22.83 2.37 -22.85
CA CYS A 505 -21.59 2.13 -22.13
C CYS A 505 -21.85 1.52 -20.74
N LEU A 506 -22.89 2.02 -20.05
CA LEU A 506 -23.36 1.48 -18.77
C LEU A 506 -23.71 0.00 -18.91
N GLU A 507 -24.53 -0.35 -19.92
CA GLU A 507 -24.93 -1.73 -20.19
C GLU A 507 -23.71 -2.62 -20.49
N ALA A 508 -22.78 -2.15 -21.34
CA ALA A 508 -21.57 -2.88 -21.69
C ALA A 508 -20.66 -3.16 -20.50
N CYS A 509 -20.55 -2.23 -19.54
CA CYS A 509 -19.77 -2.42 -18.31
C CYS A 509 -20.48 -3.39 -17.34
N ILE A 510 -21.79 -3.30 -17.20
CA ILE A 510 -22.60 -4.23 -16.38
C ILE A 510 -22.47 -5.66 -16.92
N GLU A 511 -22.62 -5.87 -18.23
CA GLU A 511 -22.50 -7.20 -18.85
C GLU A 511 -21.13 -7.85 -18.62
N ARG A 512 -20.07 -7.04 -18.48
CA ARG A 512 -18.69 -7.52 -18.27
C ARG A 512 -18.23 -7.55 -16.83
N ASP A 513 -19.07 -7.08 -15.90
CA ASP A 513 -18.70 -6.85 -14.50
C ASP A 513 -17.46 -5.93 -14.39
N GLU A 514 -17.39 -4.94 -15.27
CA GLU A 514 -16.36 -3.91 -15.28
C GLU A 514 -16.81 -2.75 -14.39
N ARG A 515 -16.09 -2.47 -13.32
CA ARG A 515 -16.56 -1.59 -12.23
C ARG A 515 -15.94 -0.20 -12.27
N TRP A 516 -14.70 -0.07 -12.72
CA TRP A 516 -14.00 1.22 -12.68
C TRP A 516 -14.62 2.23 -13.66
N SER A 517 -14.71 1.89 -14.96
CA SER A 517 -15.37 2.77 -15.97
C SER A 517 -16.85 2.91 -15.66
N LEU A 518 -17.54 1.84 -15.19
CA LEU A 518 -18.92 1.92 -14.72
C LEU A 518 -19.11 3.08 -13.74
N SER A 519 -18.17 3.26 -12.80
CA SER A 519 -18.26 4.34 -11.80
C SER A 519 -18.13 5.74 -12.43
N TRP A 520 -17.32 5.91 -13.46
CA TRP A 520 -17.19 7.17 -14.17
C TRP A 520 -18.41 7.45 -15.07
N ILE A 521 -18.92 6.44 -15.79
CA ILE A 521 -20.15 6.54 -16.58
C ILE A 521 -21.30 6.99 -15.66
N ARG A 522 -21.47 6.36 -14.50
CA ARG A 522 -22.49 6.75 -13.52
C ARG A 522 -22.28 8.18 -13.00
N THR A 523 -21.05 8.62 -12.82
CA THR A 523 -20.74 10.01 -12.45
C THR A 523 -21.26 10.99 -13.49
N PHE A 524 -21.02 10.72 -14.78
CA PHE A 524 -21.45 11.61 -15.86
C PHE A 524 -22.96 11.49 -16.19
N LEU A 525 -23.56 10.31 -16.00
CA LEU A 525 -25.02 10.15 -16.04
C LEU A 525 -25.68 10.94 -14.91
N GLY A 526 -25.15 10.86 -13.69
CA GLY A 526 -25.62 11.65 -12.57
C GLY A 526 -25.56 13.16 -12.85
N LEU A 527 -24.47 13.62 -13.44
CA LEU A 527 -24.34 15.01 -13.88
C LEU A 527 -25.36 15.37 -14.98
N ALA A 528 -25.58 14.52 -15.99
CA ALA A 528 -26.54 14.75 -17.06
C ALA A 528 -27.97 14.79 -16.53
N HIS A 529 -28.35 13.89 -15.62
CA HIS A 529 -29.66 13.91 -14.97
C HIS A 529 -29.85 15.16 -14.10
N TRP A 530 -28.82 15.59 -13.36
CA TRP A 530 -28.87 16.85 -12.62
C TRP A 530 -29.10 18.06 -13.54
N LEU A 531 -28.38 18.16 -14.67
CA LEU A 531 -28.58 19.21 -15.67
C LEU A 531 -29.99 19.22 -16.26
N ARG A 532 -30.63 18.05 -16.38
CA ARG A 532 -32.00 17.89 -16.82
C ARG A 532 -33.04 18.24 -15.74
N GLY A 533 -32.62 18.30 -14.50
CA GLY A 533 -33.48 18.56 -13.32
C GLY A 533 -34.00 17.29 -12.62
N ASP A 534 -33.54 16.11 -13.02
CA ASP A 534 -33.94 14.81 -12.45
C ASP A 534 -33.06 14.48 -11.23
N CYS A 535 -33.32 15.18 -10.12
CA CYS A 535 -32.49 15.11 -8.92
C CYS A 535 -32.42 13.69 -8.30
N HIS A 536 -33.46 12.88 -8.42
CA HIS A 536 -33.52 11.54 -7.84
C HIS A 536 -32.57 10.60 -8.56
N GLU A 537 -32.71 10.48 -9.87
CA GLU A 537 -31.84 9.69 -10.75
C GLU A 537 -30.38 10.13 -10.63
N ALA A 538 -30.14 11.46 -10.56
CA ALA A 538 -28.80 12.02 -10.36
C ALA A 538 -28.18 11.51 -9.06
N ALA A 539 -28.91 11.57 -7.95
CA ALA A 539 -28.41 11.11 -6.65
C ALA A 539 -28.16 9.60 -6.62
N GLU A 540 -28.99 8.80 -7.27
CA GLU A 540 -28.85 7.35 -7.35
C GLU A 540 -27.57 6.97 -8.11
N HIS A 541 -27.38 7.49 -9.32
CA HIS A 541 -26.19 7.25 -10.11
C HIS A 541 -24.90 7.69 -9.38
N LEU A 542 -24.90 8.85 -8.76
CA LEU A 542 -23.74 9.37 -8.03
C LEU A 542 -23.42 8.55 -6.78
N SER A 543 -24.45 8.09 -6.04
CA SER A 543 -24.23 7.25 -4.86
C SER A 543 -23.63 5.90 -5.23
N GLU A 544 -24.12 5.25 -6.28
CA GLU A 544 -23.55 4.00 -6.77
C GLU A 544 -22.13 4.17 -7.31
N ALA A 545 -21.83 5.30 -7.98
CA ALA A 545 -20.48 5.64 -8.39
C ALA A 545 -19.53 5.77 -7.18
N LEU A 546 -19.99 6.46 -6.12
CA LEU A 546 -19.18 6.71 -4.93
C LEU A 546 -18.80 5.41 -4.19
N VAL A 547 -19.72 4.44 -4.12
CA VAL A 547 -19.45 3.12 -3.54
C VAL A 547 -18.28 2.45 -4.26
N VAL A 548 -18.26 2.46 -5.58
CA VAL A 548 -17.19 1.85 -6.38
C VAL A 548 -15.88 2.64 -6.25
N LYS A 549 -15.93 3.97 -6.35
CA LYS A 549 -14.73 4.81 -6.25
C LYS A 549 -14.01 4.67 -4.91
N ARG A 550 -14.77 4.41 -3.83
CA ARG A 550 -14.21 4.08 -2.50
C ARG A 550 -13.34 2.82 -2.55
N LEU A 551 -13.74 1.77 -3.28
CA LEU A 551 -12.99 0.51 -3.40
C LEU A 551 -11.65 0.69 -4.15
N PHE A 552 -11.66 1.53 -5.19
CA PHE A 552 -10.44 1.82 -5.97
C PHE A 552 -9.54 2.88 -5.33
N HIS A 553 -9.99 3.55 -4.25
CA HIS A 553 -9.35 4.74 -3.70
C HIS A 553 -9.15 5.86 -4.74
N ASP A 554 -10.11 6.00 -5.66
CA ASP A 554 -10.11 7.03 -6.72
C ASP A 554 -10.40 8.40 -6.12
N ALA A 555 -9.37 9.05 -5.58
CA ALA A 555 -9.50 10.34 -4.88
C ALA A 555 -10.13 11.43 -5.78
N LEU A 556 -9.75 11.48 -7.06
CA LEU A 556 -10.31 12.43 -8.01
C LEU A 556 -11.80 12.18 -8.23
N GLY A 557 -12.16 10.93 -8.50
CA GLY A 557 -13.54 10.54 -8.70
C GLY A 557 -14.41 10.75 -7.46
N ILE A 558 -13.88 10.47 -6.27
CA ILE A 558 -14.57 10.73 -5.00
C ILE A 558 -14.87 12.23 -4.86
N ALA A 559 -13.88 13.11 -5.12
CA ALA A 559 -14.06 14.55 -5.04
C ALA A 559 -15.13 15.04 -6.02
N VAL A 560 -15.06 14.63 -7.30
CA VAL A 560 -16.05 15.00 -8.34
C VAL A 560 -17.46 14.56 -7.96
N VAL A 561 -17.61 13.33 -7.45
CA VAL A 561 -18.92 12.81 -7.08
C VAL A 561 -19.50 13.53 -5.87
N ILE A 562 -18.72 13.75 -4.79
CA ILE A 562 -19.22 14.46 -3.61
C ILE A 562 -19.58 15.91 -3.96
N GLU A 563 -18.80 16.57 -4.81
CA GLU A 563 -19.10 17.92 -5.28
C GLU A 563 -20.41 17.95 -6.07
N THR A 564 -20.59 17.02 -7.02
CA THR A 564 -21.84 16.94 -7.81
C THR A 564 -23.04 16.60 -6.90
N LEU A 565 -22.88 15.74 -5.89
CA LEU A 565 -23.92 15.47 -4.90
C LEU A 565 -24.31 16.72 -4.11
N SER A 566 -23.37 17.63 -3.85
CA SER A 566 -23.68 18.91 -3.19
C SER A 566 -24.58 19.80 -4.06
N TRP A 567 -24.40 19.80 -5.38
CA TRP A 567 -25.27 20.53 -6.32
C TRP A 567 -26.65 19.90 -6.44
N VAL A 568 -26.71 18.56 -6.46
CA VAL A 568 -27.97 17.82 -6.44
C VAL A 568 -28.76 18.16 -5.18
N ALA A 569 -28.11 18.16 -4.00
CA ALA A 569 -28.76 18.51 -2.73
C ALA A 569 -29.31 19.94 -2.76
N ALA A 570 -28.53 20.93 -3.28
CA ALA A 570 -29.01 22.30 -3.45
C ALA A 570 -30.21 22.38 -4.40
N ALA A 571 -30.18 21.62 -5.51
CA ALA A 571 -31.27 21.59 -6.48
C ALA A 571 -32.55 20.97 -5.92
N CYS A 572 -32.43 19.94 -5.07
CA CYS A 572 -33.54 19.27 -4.39
C CYS A 572 -34.10 20.07 -3.17
N GLY A 573 -33.51 21.20 -2.80
CA GLY A 573 -33.92 22.02 -1.67
C GLY A 573 -33.36 21.56 -0.30
N ASP A 574 -32.42 20.65 -0.28
CA ASP A 574 -31.68 20.24 0.94
C ASP A 574 -30.40 21.08 1.08
N ALA A 575 -30.62 22.35 1.46
CA ALA A 575 -29.57 23.35 1.55
C ALA A 575 -28.52 23.04 2.66
N GLU A 576 -28.95 22.38 3.76
CA GLU A 576 -28.05 22.01 4.85
C GLU A 576 -27.11 20.90 4.41
N ARG A 577 -27.62 19.83 3.80
CA ARG A 577 -26.82 18.75 3.23
C ARG A 577 -25.85 19.28 2.15
N SER A 578 -26.33 20.18 1.29
CA SER A 578 -25.50 20.83 0.27
C SER A 578 -24.30 21.56 0.91
N ALA A 579 -24.53 22.42 1.91
CA ALA A 579 -23.49 23.17 2.60
C ALA A 579 -22.47 22.25 3.27
N LEU A 580 -22.92 21.17 3.92
CA LEU A 580 -22.07 20.21 4.59
C LEU A 580 -21.19 19.43 3.58
N LEU A 581 -21.78 18.95 2.47
CA LEU A 581 -21.04 18.29 1.40
C LEU A 581 -20.00 19.22 0.74
N MET A 582 -20.34 20.50 0.53
CA MET A 582 -19.40 21.51 0.02
C MET A 582 -18.21 21.72 0.97
N GLY A 583 -18.47 21.76 2.28
CA GLY A 583 -17.40 21.83 3.29
C GLY A 583 -16.52 20.57 3.27
N ALA A 584 -17.13 19.39 3.20
CA ALA A 584 -16.43 18.11 3.18
C ALA A 584 -15.59 17.94 1.92
N VAL A 585 -16.13 18.25 0.74
CA VAL A 585 -15.42 18.09 -0.53
C VAL A 585 -14.23 19.03 -0.67
N ARG A 586 -14.27 20.21 -0.06
CA ARG A 586 -13.13 21.13 -0.03
C ARG A 586 -11.90 20.44 0.56
N ARG A 587 -12.09 19.67 1.64
CA ARG A 587 -11.00 18.90 2.26
C ARG A 587 -10.52 17.75 1.38
N VAL A 588 -11.41 17.15 0.58
CA VAL A 588 -11.04 16.13 -0.41
C VAL A 588 -10.27 16.75 -1.58
N TRP A 589 -10.65 17.97 -2.03
CA TRP A 589 -9.93 18.70 -3.07
C TRP A 589 -8.60 19.30 -2.61
N GLU A 590 -8.48 19.68 -1.34
CA GLU A 590 -7.28 20.31 -0.80
C GLU A 590 -6.01 19.49 -1.07
N PRO A 591 -5.99 18.17 -0.81
CA PRO A 591 -4.88 17.31 -1.20
C PRO A 591 -4.70 17.22 -2.72
N LEU A 592 -5.77 17.33 -3.51
CA LEU A 592 -5.72 17.36 -4.98
C LEU A 592 -5.28 18.72 -5.54
N GLY A 593 -4.78 19.64 -4.67
CA GLY A 593 -4.29 20.96 -5.06
C GLY A 593 -5.40 21.90 -5.54
N ASN A 594 -6.64 21.73 -5.09
CA ASN A 594 -7.83 22.39 -5.60
C ASN A 594 -7.98 22.28 -7.13
N TYR A 595 -7.34 21.26 -7.71
CA TYR A 595 -7.37 21.01 -9.12
C TYR A 595 -8.60 20.18 -9.51
N GLN A 596 -9.52 20.80 -10.22
CA GLN A 596 -10.74 20.14 -10.69
C GLN A 596 -10.53 19.32 -12.00
N GLY A 597 -9.30 18.89 -12.26
CA GLY A 597 -8.97 17.91 -13.30
C GLY A 597 -9.39 18.24 -14.73
N GLY A 598 -9.45 19.51 -15.09
CA GLY A 598 -10.00 19.91 -16.39
C GLY A 598 -11.55 19.86 -16.44
N PHE A 599 -12.20 19.48 -15.32
CA PHE A 599 -13.65 19.43 -15.25
C PHE A 599 -14.31 20.81 -15.20
N GLU A 600 -13.56 21.91 -14.91
CA GLU A 600 -14.07 23.30 -14.86
C GLU A 600 -15.41 23.42 -14.12
N LEU A 601 -15.48 22.85 -12.92
CA LEU A 601 -16.71 22.73 -12.12
C LEU A 601 -17.13 24.04 -11.43
N HIS A 602 -16.27 25.08 -11.40
CA HIS A 602 -16.45 26.30 -10.60
C HIS A 602 -17.79 27.01 -10.80
N GLY A 603 -18.23 27.15 -12.05
CA GLY A 603 -19.49 27.88 -12.32
C GLY A 603 -20.70 27.19 -11.70
N TRP A 604 -20.75 25.87 -11.72
CA TRP A 604 -21.84 25.10 -11.12
C TRP A 604 -21.75 25.06 -9.60
N SER A 605 -20.53 25.03 -9.04
CA SER A 605 -20.30 25.08 -7.61
C SER A 605 -20.72 26.44 -7.03
N GLU A 606 -20.39 27.56 -7.69
CA GLU A 606 -20.78 28.90 -7.27
C GLU A 606 -22.30 29.10 -7.31
N GLU A 607 -22.97 28.56 -8.34
CA GLU A 607 -24.44 28.61 -8.46
C GLU A 607 -25.12 27.83 -7.33
N ALA A 608 -24.63 26.59 -7.07
CA ALA A 608 -25.17 25.76 -6.01
C ALA A 608 -24.92 26.37 -4.61
N GLU A 609 -23.74 26.96 -4.36
CA GLU A 609 -23.45 27.68 -3.12
C GLU A 609 -24.37 28.88 -2.94
N SER A 610 -24.55 29.69 -3.98
CA SER A 610 -25.43 30.87 -3.94
C SER A 610 -26.88 30.49 -3.59
N ARG A 611 -27.37 29.38 -4.19
CA ARG A 611 -28.69 28.83 -3.92
C ARG A 611 -28.82 28.34 -2.46
N ALA A 612 -27.86 27.50 -2.01
CA ALA A 612 -27.89 26.97 -0.67
C ALA A 612 -27.80 28.08 0.41
N ARG A 613 -26.97 29.11 0.18
CA ARG A 613 -26.89 30.28 1.08
C ARG A 613 -28.18 31.06 1.15
N LYS A 614 -28.88 31.20 0.00
CA LYS A 614 -30.16 31.88 -0.05
C LYS A 614 -31.26 31.14 0.72
N ASP A 615 -31.28 29.80 0.58
CA ASP A 615 -32.35 28.96 1.13
C ASP A 615 -32.14 28.70 2.65
N LEU A 616 -30.88 28.52 3.10
CA LEU A 616 -30.54 28.21 4.50
C LEU A 616 -30.25 29.47 5.38
N GLY A 617 -29.85 30.57 4.74
CA GLY A 617 -29.29 31.76 5.41
C GLY A 617 -27.78 31.63 5.65
N ALA A 618 -27.08 32.78 5.66
CA ALA A 618 -25.62 32.80 5.68
C ALA A 618 -25.01 32.14 6.93
N GLU A 619 -25.56 32.41 8.12
CA GLU A 619 -25.05 31.89 9.41
C GLU A 619 -25.17 30.36 9.48
N SER A 620 -26.35 29.80 9.11
CA SER A 620 -26.59 28.36 9.12
C SER A 620 -25.77 27.65 8.04
N PHE A 621 -25.62 28.30 6.86
CA PHE A 621 -24.74 27.78 5.80
C PHE A 621 -23.29 27.68 6.28
N ASP A 622 -22.74 28.77 6.86
CA ASP A 622 -21.35 28.77 7.32
C ASP A 622 -21.11 27.75 8.45
N ALA A 623 -22.10 27.53 9.31
CA ALA A 623 -22.04 26.50 10.35
C ALA A 623 -22.00 25.08 9.76
N ALA A 624 -22.90 24.77 8.82
CA ALA A 624 -22.94 23.47 8.14
C ALA A 624 -21.67 23.22 7.27
N PHE A 625 -21.22 24.24 6.55
CA PHE A 625 -20.00 24.19 5.76
C PHE A 625 -18.76 23.93 6.65
N ALA A 626 -18.63 24.61 7.78
CA ALA A 626 -17.56 24.39 8.74
C ALA A 626 -17.64 22.97 9.38
N ALA A 627 -18.86 22.46 9.61
CA ALA A 627 -19.04 21.08 10.10
C ALA A 627 -18.54 20.07 9.07
N GLY A 628 -18.90 20.23 7.79
CA GLY A 628 -18.38 19.40 6.70
C GLY A 628 -16.87 19.45 6.57
N GLY A 629 -16.25 20.63 6.72
CA GLY A 629 -14.79 20.79 6.65
C GLY A 629 -14.01 20.09 7.77
N ARG A 630 -14.69 19.58 8.81
CA ARG A 630 -14.07 18.76 9.87
C ARG A 630 -14.04 17.26 9.54
N LEU A 631 -14.86 16.82 8.59
CA LEU A 631 -14.92 15.40 8.19
C LEU A 631 -13.63 14.99 7.49
N ASP A 632 -13.10 13.82 7.82
CA ASP A 632 -12.08 13.16 7.00
C ASP A 632 -12.72 12.57 5.74
N THR A 633 -11.88 12.07 4.81
CA THR A 633 -12.36 11.53 3.52
C THR A 633 -13.33 10.34 3.72
N SER A 634 -13.08 9.46 4.69
CA SER A 634 -13.94 8.30 4.96
C SER A 634 -15.29 8.73 5.53
N GLN A 635 -15.28 9.69 6.44
CA GLN A 635 -16.49 10.30 7.02
C GLN A 635 -17.28 11.08 5.97
N ALA A 636 -16.59 11.80 5.07
CA ALA A 636 -17.23 12.52 3.97
C ALA A 636 -17.95 11.58 3.00
N ILE A 637 -17.32 10.44 2.65
CA ILE A 637 -17.95 9.39 1.83
C ILE A 637 -19.15 8.77 2.54
N ALA A 638 -19.02 8.39 3.82
CA ALA A 638 -20.11 7.81 4.60
C ALA A 638 -21.31 8.77 4.68
N TYR A 639 -21.06 10.05 4.96
CA TYR A 639 -22.10 11.08 4.97
C TYR A 639 -22.76 11.26 3.59
N ALA A 640 -21.98 11.30 2.53
CA ALA A 640 -22.49 11.42 1.17
C ALA A 640 -23.39 10.23 0.76
N LEU A 641 -23.07 9.02 1.23
CA LEU A 641 -23.86 7.81 1.03
C LEU A 641 -25.06 7.68 1.97
N GLY A 642 -25.24 8.58 2.95
CA GLY A 642 -26.28 8.46 3.98
C GLY A 642 -26.00 7.33 4.98
N GLU A 643 -24.77 6.82 5.02
CA GLU A 643 -24.30 5.93 6.07
C GLU A 643 -24.11 6.75 7.35
N THR A 644 -24.42 6.19 8.52
CA THR A 644 -24.13 6.89 9.77
C THR A 644 -22.62 7.00 9.90
N PRO A 645 -22.02 8.21 9.92
CA PRO A 645 -20.58 8.30 10.13
C PRO A 645 -20.28 7.66 11.49
N PRO A 646 -19.15 6.94 11.63
CA PRO A 646 -18.71 6.46 12.93
C PRO A 646 -18.65 7.67 13.86
N THR A 647 -19.48 7.69 14.87
CA THR A 647 -19.60 8.81 15.83
C THR A 647 -18.26 8.95 16.55
N GLU A 648 -17.73 10.18 16.64
CA GLU A 648 -16.54 10.51 17.45
C GLU A 648 -16.70 10.16 18.96
N SER A 649 -17.83 9.60 19.38
CA SER A 649 -18.11 9.19 20.75
C SER A 649 -17.73 7.75 21.08
N GLU A 650 -17.27 6.96 20.12
CA GLU A 650 -16.61 5.68 20.41
C GLU A 650 -15.09 5.87 20.42
N SER A 651 -14.63 6.45 21.53
CA SER A 651 -13.23 6.34 21.95
C SER A 651 -12.86 4.85 21.92
N PRO A 652 -11.80 4.41 21.20
CA PRO A 652 -11.48 2.99 21.08
C PRO A 652 -10.90 2.40 22.38
N ALA A 653 -11.32 2.88 23.53
CA ALA A 653 -10.87 2.40 24.84
C ALA A 653 -11.77 1.33 25.46
N ASP A 654 -13.08 1.29 25.13
CA ASP A 654 -14.01 0.34 25.78
C ASP A 654 -14.59 -0.76 24.87
N ASP A 655 -14.67 -0.55 23.53
CA ASP A 655 -15.11 -1.61 22.59
C ASP A 655 -13.94 -2.40 21.94
N ALA A 656 -12.69 -1.97 22.16
CA ALA A 656 -11.50 -2.57 21.56
C ALA A 656 -11.19 -4.00 22.04
N VAL A 657 -11.85 -4.48 23.09
CA VAL A 657 -11.51 -5.79 23.67
C VAL A 657 -12.22 -6.94 22.95
N THR A 658 -13.38 -6.71 22.36
CA THR A 658 -14.10 -7.76 21.59
C THR A 658 -13.98 -7.63 20.07
N SER A 659 -13.63 -6.45 19.53
CA SER A 659 -13.39 -6.25 18.09
C SER A 659 -12.07 -6.88 17.60
N THR A 660 -11.20 -7.28 18.50
CA THR A 660 -9.95 -8.00 18.19
C THR A 660 -10.12 -9.51 18.07
N LEU A 661 -11.29 -10.06 18.50
CA LEU A 661 -11.55 -11.49 18.43
C LEU A 661 -12.15 -11.87 17.07
N THR A 662 -11.61 -12.90 16.46
CA THR A 662 -12.22 -13.50 15.26
C THR A 662 -13.61 -14.05 15.59
N PRO A 663 -14.51 -14.27 14.60
CA PRO A 663 -15.84 -14.85 14.84
C PRO A 663 -15.81 -16.17 15.64
N ARG A 664 -14.77 -16.97 15.44
CA ARG A 664 -14.59 -18.24 16.17
C ARG A 664 -14.09 -18.03 17.57
N GLU A 665 -13.16 -17.11 17.79
CA GLU A 665 -12.71 -16.73 19.12
C GLU A 665 -13.85 -16.09 19.94
N SER A 666 -14.72 -15.29 19.30
CA SER A 666 -15.90 -14.71 19.94
C SER A 666 -16.90 -15.78 20.41
N GLN A 667 -17.09 -16.86 19.63
CA GLN A 667 -17.92 -17.99 20.05
C GLN A 667 -17.31 -18.71 21.27
N VAL A 668 -16.00 -18.93 21.26
CA VAL A 668 -15.26 -19.54 22.38
C VAL A 668 -15.30 -18.63 23.61
N ALA A 669 -15.10 -17.31 23.44
CA ALA A 669 -15.12 -16.32 24.50
C ALA A 669 -16.47 -16.26 25.23
N ARG A 670 -17.59 -16.31 24.48
CA ARG A 670 -18.93 -16.34 25.05
C ARG A 670 -19.14 -17.54 25.93
N LEU A 671 -18.81 -18.75 25.46
CA LEU A 671 -18.93 -19.99 26.24
C LEU A 671 -17.94 -20.04 27.44
N LEU A 672 -16.81 -19.33 27.32
CA LEU A 672 -15.85 -19.16 28.40
C LEU A 672 -16.41 -18.24 29.50
N ALA A 673 -17.11 -17.17 29.12
CA ALA A 673 -17.80 -16.27 30.05
C ALA A 673 -18.94 -16.97 30.80
N GLU A 674 -19.59 -17.95 30.17
CA GLU A 674 -20.61 -18.83 30.80
C GLU A 674 -19.98 -19.87 31.75
N GLY A 675 -18.66 -19.90 31.92
CA GLY A 675 -17.95 -20.77 32.85
C GLY A 675 -17.69 -22.20 32.33
N MET A 676 -17.90 -22.49 31.05
CA MET A 676 -17.71 -23.82 30.47
C MET A 676 -16.24 -24.21 30.40
N THR A 677 -15.89 -25.46 30.72
CA THR A 677 -14.54 -26.00 30.54
C THR A 677 -14.19 -26.19 29.05
N ASN A 678 -12.88 -26.23 28.72
CA ASN A 678 -12.46 -26.44 27.31
C ASN A 678 -13.06 -27.70 26.68
N LYS A 679 -13.30 -28.74 27.47
CA LYS A 679 -13.96 -29.98 27.02
C LYS A 679 -15.44 -29.76 26.68
N GLN A 680 -16.16 -28.97 27.48
CA GLN A 680 -17.56 -28.61 27.23
C GLN A 680 -17.69 -27.67 26.03
N ILE A 681 -16.80 -26.68 25.90
CA ILE A 681 -16.73 -25.78 24.75
C ILE A 681 -16.45 -26.58 23.48
N ALA A 682 -15.53 -27.54 23.54
CA ALA A 682 -15.20 -28.41 22.42
C ALA A 682 -16.40 -29.24 21.97
N GLN A 683 -17.21 -29.77 22.92
CA GLN A 683 -18.44 -30.49 22.63
C GLN A 683 -19.51 -29.56 22.04
N ALA A 684 -19.70 -28.37 22.60
CA ALA A 684 -20.68 -27.40 22.11
C ALA A 684 -20.37 -26.89 20.69
N LEU A 685 -19.10 -26.74 20.34
CA LEU A 685 -18.66 -26.23 19.05
C LEU A 685 -18.26 -27.31 18.03
N VAL A 686 -18.37 -28.60 18.40
CA VAL A 686 -18.04 -29.78 17.58
C VAL A 686 -16.60 -29.72 17.06
N VAL A 687 -15.65 -29.45 17.97
CA VAL A 687 -14.20 -29.40 17.67
C VAL A 687 -13.42 -30.23 18.70
N VAL A 688 -12.15 -30.49 18.45
CA VAL A 688 -11.30 -31.18 19.42
C VAL A 688 -10.85 -30.22 20.55
N PRO A 689 -10.71 -30.70 21.81
CA PRO A 689 -10.35 -29.86 22.96
C PRO A 689 -9.08 -29.02 22.74
N ARG A 690 -8.10 -29.54 22.03
CA ARG A 690 -6.84 -28.85 21.71
C ARG A 690 -7.03 -27.59 20.84
N THR A 691 -8.03 -27.60 19.97
CA THR A 691 -8.41 -26.41 19.17
C THR A 691 -8.99 -25.31 20.05
N VAL A 692 -9.79 -25.71 21.08
CA VAL A 692 -10.32 -24.75 22.06
C VAL A 692 -9.22 -24.18 22.95
N GLU A 693 -8.25 -24.98 23.34
CA GLU A 693 -7.08 -24.53 24.10
C GLU A 693 -6.32 -23.41 23.34
N SER A 694 -6.04 -23.63 22.05
CA SER A 694 -5.39 -22.63 21.21
C SER A 694 -6.22 -21.34 21.09
N HIS A 695 -7.54 -21.45 20.90
CA HIS A 695 -8.41 -20.28 20.87
C HIS A 695 -8.42 -19.53 22.21
N VAL A 696 -8.44 -20.23 23.35
CA VAL A 696 -8.42 -19.62 24.68
C VAL A 696 -7.10 -18.89 24.93
N GLU A 697 -5.98 -19.45 24.51
CA GLU A 697 -4.66 -18.78 24.58
C GLU A 697 -4.65 -17.49 23.73
N HIS A 698 -5.15 -17.54 22.50
CA HIS A 698 -5.25 -16.35 21.66
C HIS A 698 -6.19 -15.30 22.24
N ILE A 699 -7.31 -15.71 22.83
CA ILE A 699 -8.23 -14.82 23.53
C ILE A 699 -7.53 -14.13 24.70
N PHE A 700 -6.74 -14.86 25.51
CA PHE A 700 -6.00 -14.26 26.63
C PHE A 700 -5.00 -13.22 26.16
N ILE A 701 -4.25 -13.52 25.09
CA ILE A 701 -3.28 -12.59 24.50
C ILE A 701 -4.01 -11.34 23.99
N LYS A 702 -5.11 -11.50 23.26
CA LYS A 702 -5.87 -10.40 22.66
C LYS A 702 -6.59 -9.54 23.71
N LEU A 703 -7.05 -10.16 24.79
CA LEU A 703 -7.71 -9.45 25.91
C LEU A 703 -6.71 -8.89 26.94
N GLY A 704 -5.42 -9.17 26.80
CA GLY A 704 -4.38 -8.73 27.74
C GLY A 704 -4.52 -9.34 29.15
N VAL A 705 -5.13 -10.54 29.28
CA VAL A 705 -5.38 -11.22 30.56
C VAL A 705 -4.49 -12.46 30.70
N THR A 706 -4.14 -12.78 31.95
CA THR A 706 -3.24 -13.90 32.24
C THR A 706 -3.95 -15.11 32.81
N SER A 707 -5.25 -15.03 33.09
CA SER A 707 -6.02 -16.14 33.66
C SER A 707 -7.44 -16.25 33.08
N ARG A 708 -7.96 -17.49 33.09
CA ARG A 708 -9.32 -17.80 32.68
C ARG A 708 -10.36 -17.00 33.48
N THR A 709 -10.13 -16.83 34.76
CA THR A 709 -11.04 -16.09 35.65
C THR A 709 -11.07 -14.61 35.29
N GLN A 710 -9.92 -14.01 34.97
CA GLN A 710 -9.85 -12.63 34.50
C GLN A 710 -10.58 -12.45 33.16
N ALA A 711 -10.38 -13.37 32.22
CA ALA A 711 -11.09 -13.34 30.94
C ALA A 711 -12.62 -13.46 31.13
N ALA A 712 -13.07 -14.37 31.98
CA ALA A 712 -14.51 -14.57 32.24
C ALA A 712 -15.16 -13.36 32.90
N ILE A 713 -14.47 -12.69 33.85
CA ILE A 713 -14.98 -11.49 34.52
C ILE A 713 -15.09 -10.35 33.50
N LEU A 714 -14.05 -10.10 32.73
CA LEU A 714 -13.99 -9.03 31.73
C LEU A 714 -15.06 -9.18 30.65
N LEU A 715 -15.28 -10.39 30.15
CA LEU A 715 -16.29 -10.71 29.16
C LEU A 715 -17.71 -10.62 29.74
N ALA A 716 -17.94 -11.05 30.99
CA ALA A 716 -19.24 -10.97 31.66
C ALA A 716 -19.63 -9.53 32.06
N GLU A 717 -18.67 -8.65 32.33
CA GLU A 717 -18.91 -7.21 32.56
C GLU A 717 -19.34 -6.51 31.26
N GLN A 718 -18.76 -6.90 30.12
CA GLN A 718 -19.12 -6.38 28.81
C GLN A 718 -20.55 -6.79 28.38
N ASP A 719 -20.94 -8.06 28.63
CA ASP A 719 -22.30 -8.51 28.31
C ASP A 719 -23.36 -7.81 29.18
N ARG A 720 -23.03 -7.44 30.40
CA ARG A 720 -23.94 -6.64 31.27
C ARG A 720 -24.10 -5.20 30.78
N SER A 721 -23.04 -4.61 30.25
CA SER A 721 -23.06 -3.25 29.67
C SER A 721 -23.92 -3.19 28.40
N ARG A 722 -23.99 -4.30 27.63
CA ARG A 722 -24.81 -4.41 26.40
C ARG A 722 -26.31 -4.75 26.69
N GLY A 723 -26.62 -5.29 27.83
CA GLY A 723 -28.00 -5.64 28.22
C GLY A 723 -28.75 -4.52 28.99
N ALA A 724 -28.13 -3.37 29.19
CA ALA A 724 -28.69 -2.24 29.95
C ALA A 724 -29.02 -1.01 29.07
N VAL A 725 -29.12 -1.18 27.73
CA VAL A 725 -29.59 -0.14 26.79
C VAL A 725 -30.90 -0.58 26.16
#